data_e756b93a8c95d5593e9cea104cf3b6f8
#
_entry.id   e756b93a8c95d5593e9cea104cf3b6f8
#
_cell.length_a   1.000
_cell.length_b   1.000
_cell.length_c   1.000
_cell.angle_alpha   90.00
_cell.angle_beta   90.00
_cell.angle_gamma   90.00
#
_symmetry.space_group_name_H-M   'P 1'
#
loop_
_entity.id
_entity.type
_entity.pdbx_description
1 polymer ?
#
loop_
_entity_poly.entity_id
_entity_poly.type
_entity_poly.pdbx_seq_one_letter_code
_entity_poly.pdbx_strand_id
1 'polypeptide(L)'
;MNGIVSRLSALSKAGLGLAAGALALIILNLALPGSSLFFPLVSLWLDLALFLLALVVLRVAGVELDLFHRAVLAGVWAAALLYAFWALGSRTFVYHWDYANYILKQYSTEAAFLQGAGVGFRFVFDSITEDYTNFISLFTEFPFCLSGKTGDDYAFCQVFSILPTLLVLLAGLVLKAGQMLRVKNRFWYFLMGLGWCITYPWLRMSAMLGQPDWFGLIFAFSILLLTLDFRFEKLDPVRFVLLFSATAAIILSRRWYLYFVVGYYFSYALLVLVSSIRTARAGHRHPAFVQLRNLMLFGLVSLAAMVVLLWPIVRHILSFDYADRYSYYNGGGMVTEIYQQYARMGLMNLVLIGMGLWYSLKTRKMPALPCLAGLEILLSMLLFTRVQTTGSQHMLLFLPGWFLLFLLGAAALAEGITRRRNLKIGFWLFTIVFATSVRCSPLTLVALPDFLIGRTVLSASPQESARDFAAIDDLTYDRKDLPQIQAIAKWIDTHCAEGEISYMIPHNMLYCPDHFKNCLLPETPINAKLAFGFSVPGVHAFPMQFFEAKYVLTADPFPMAHVNDPENEMSHKLNDLFLAVRDQYFKQVETFDMGNGTTFTIWERTAAPTRAEVDYYLSGFAQEDALYPEMFSQVAEAWLTGHGL
;
A
#
# COMPACT_ATOMS: atom_id res chain seq x y z
N MET A 1 21.03 -36.40 10.20
CA MET A 1 22.16 -35.87 9.39
C MET A 1 21.84 -35.78 7.90
N ASN A 2 21.33 -36.82 7.26
CA ASN A 2 21.04 -36.79 5.81
C ASN A 2 20.10 -35.68 5.34
N GLY A 3 19.10 -35.29 6.14
CA GLY A 3 18.18 -34.20 5.82
C GLY A 3 18.81 -32.81 5.87
N ILE A 4 19.82 -32.58 6.72
CA ILE A 4 20.53 -31.29 6.80
C ILE A 4 21.50 -31.16 5.62
N VAL A 5 22.20 -32.24 5.27
CA VAL A 5 23.14 -32.28 4.13
C VAL A 5 22.40 -32.03 2.80
N SER A 6 21.24 -32.65 2.60
CA SER A 6 20.42 -32.41 1.38
C SER A 6 19.86 -30.99 1.32
N ARG A 7 19.53 -30.41 2.48
CA ARG A 7 19.09 -29.00 2.58
C ARG A 7 20.21 -28.03 2.22
N LEU A 8 21.42 -28.28 2.75
CA LEU A 8 22.59 -27.45 2.45
C LEU A 8 23.02 -27.57 0.98
N SER A 9 22.89 -28.74 0.33
CA SER A 9 23.25 -28.88 -1.07
C SER A 9 22.33 -28.16 -2.06
N ALA A 10 21.03 -28.11 -1.79
CA ALA A 10 20.10 -27.34 -2.64
C ALA A 10 20.23 -25.81 -2.42
N LEU A 11 20.47 -25.39 -1.17
CA LEU A 11 20.79 -24.00 -0.84
C LEU A 11 22.12 -23.57 -1.47
N SER A 12 23.12 -24.45 -1.52
CA SER A 12 24.41 -24.14 -2.14
C SER A 12 24.29 -23.97 -3.65
N LYS A 13 23.48 -24.79 -4.34
CA LYS A 13 23.28 -24.66 -5.80
C LYS A 13 22.54 -23.37 -6.17
N ALA A 14 21.45 -23.05 -5.45
CA ALA A 14 20.73 -21.79 -5.64
C ALA A 14 21.61 -20.57 -5.30
N GLY A 15 22.37 -20.65 -4.20
CA GLY A 15 23.31 -19.64 -3.79
C GLY A 15 24.45 -19.43 -4.80
N LEU A 16 24.98 -20.51 -5.39
CA LEU A 16 25.97 -20.42 -6.46
C LEU A 16 25.40 -19.76 -7.72
N GLY A 17 24.17 -20.09 -8.11
CA GLY A 17 23.49 -19.44 -9.24
C GLY A 17 23.30 -17.95 -9.01
N LEU A 18 22.85 -17.55 -7.83
CA LEU A 18 22.71 -16.13 -7.46
C LEU A 18 24.06 -15.41 -7.40
N ALA A 19 25.10 -16.04 -6.85
CA ALA A 19 26.44 -15.47 -6.82
C ALA A 19 27.03 -15.30 -8.23
N ALA A 20 26.83 -16.28 -9.13
CA ALA A 20 27.24 -16.17 -10.52
C ALA A 20 26.47 -15.03 -11.24
N GLY A 21 25.17 -14.89 -11.00
CA GLY A 21 24.38 -13.78 -11.52
C GLY A 21 24.86 -12.42 -11.01
N ALA A 22 25.14 -12.29 -9.72
CA ALA A 22 25.71 -11.07 -9.13
C ALA A 22 27.08 -10.73 -9.75
N LEU A 23 27.94 -11.73 -9.93
CA LEU A 23 29.24 -11.53 -10.58
C LEU A 23 29.08 -11.07 -12.03
N ALA A 24 28.14 -11.67 -12.79
CA ALA A 24 27.85 -11.24 -14.16
C ALA A 24 27.35 -9.78 -14.22
N LEU A 25 26.53 -9.34 -13.27
CA LEU A 25 26.08 -7.96 -13.16
C LEU A 25 27.24 -6.99 -12.84
N ILE A 26 28.16 -7.40 -11.94
CA ILE A 26 29.35 -6.60 -11.65
C ILE A 26 30.22 -6.44 -12.91
N ILE A 27 30.46 -7.55 -13.63
CA ILE A 27 31.23 -7.53 -14.89
C ILE A 27 30.54 -6.63 -15.92
N LEU A 28 29.21 -6.73 -16.08
CA LEU A 28 28.45 -5.89 -17.00
C LEU A 28 28.60 -4.42 -16.65
N ASN A 29 28.47 -4.06 -15.38
CA ASN A 29 28.61 -2.66 -14.94
C ASN A 29 30.04 -2.12 -15.15
N LEU A 30 31.07 -2.96 -14.98
CA LEU A 30 32.47 -2.58 -15.23
C LEU A 30 32.76 -2.44 -16.72
N ALA A 31 32.17 -3.32 -17.55
CA ALA A 31 32.38 -3.29 -19.01
C ALA A 31 31.56 -2.21 -19.71
N LEU A 32 30.37 -1.92 -19.25
CA LEU A 32 29.40 -1.00 -19.86
C LEU A 32 28.75 -0.11 -18.78
N PRO A 33 29.50 0.83 -18.17
CA PRO A 33 28.97 1.71 -17.14
C PRO A 33 27.87 2.61 -17.72
N GLY A 34 26.74 2.70 -16.99
CA GLY A 34 25.58 3.49 -17.43
C GLY A 34 24.72 2.81 -18.51
N SER A 35 24.95 1.53 -18.78
CA SER A 35 24.12 0.76 -19.73
C SER A 35 22.65 0.74 -19.29
N SER A 36 21.73 1.02 -20.21
CA SER A 36 20.27 0.92 -19.99
C SER A 36 19.81 -0.49 -19.66
N LEU A 37 20.61 -1.52 -19.96
CA LEU A 37 20.34 -2.91 -19.62
C LEU A 37 20.69 -3.28 -18.17
N PHE A 38 21.53 -2.47 -17.50
CA PHE A 38 22.02 -2.83 -16.18
C PHE A 38 20.90 -2.90 -15.14
N PHE A 39 20.08 -1.87 -15.03
CA PHE A 39 19.02 -1.80 -14.04
C PHE A 39 17.93 -2.87 -14.25
N PRO A 40 17.40 -3.08 -15.48
CA PRO A 40 16.49 -4.19 -15.75
C PRO A 40 17.04 -5.57 -15.35
N LEU A 41 18.32 -5.83 -15.63
CA LEU A 41 18.94 -7.11 -15.25
C LEU A 41 19.15 -7.26 -13.74
N VAL A 42 19.44 -6.17 -13.04
CA VAL A 42 19.45 -6.13 -11.56
C VAL A 42 18.06 -6.46 -11.02
N SER A 43 17.01 -5.85 -11.57
CA SER A 43 15.62 -6.11 -11.18
C SER A 43 15.24 -7.58 -11.38
N LEU A 44 15.50 -8.14 -12.54
CA LEU A 44 15.26 -9.56 -12.82
C LEU A 44 16.02 -10.48 -11.86
N TRP A 45 17.28 -10.15 -11.58
CA TRP A 45 18.08 -10.94 -10.63
C TRP A 45 17.51 -10.87 -9.21
N LEU A 46 17.05 -9.69 -8.77
CA LEU A 46 16.41 -9.51 -7.47
C LEU A 46 15.07 -10.27 -7.38
N ASP A 47 14.25 -10.26 -8.42
CA ASP A 47 13.00 -11.02 -8.48
C ASP A 47 13.27 -12.53 -8.35
N LEU A 48 14.25 -13.04 -9.10
CA LEU A 48 14.65 -14.43 -9.01
C LEU A 48 15.23 -14.78 -7.63
N ALA A 49 16.02 -13.88 -7.04
CA ALA A 49 16.57 -14.05 -5.70
C ALA A 49 15.47 -14.10 -4.64
N LEU A 50 14.48 -13.20 -4.74
CA LEU A 50 13.34 -13.14 -3.84
C LEU A 50 12.45 -14.39 -3.96
N PHE A 51 12.20 -14.85 -5.20
CA PHE A 51 11.46 -16.09 -5.46
C PHE A 51 12.18 -17.32 -4.86
N LEU A 52 13.50 -17.44 -5.06
CA LEU A 52 14.30 -18.51 -4.48
C LEU A 52 14.32 -18.43 -2.95
N LEU A 53 14.39 -17.23 -2.38
CA LEU A 53 14.29 -17.01 -0.93
C LEU A 53 12.94 -17.49 -0.40
N ALA A 54 11.83 -17.25 -1.10
CA ALA A 54 10.53 -17.77 -0.73
C ALA A 54 10.51 -19.31 -0.68
N LEU A 55 11.14 -19.98 -1.65
CA LEU A 55 11.27 -21.45 -1.63
C LEU A 55 12.13 -21.94 -0.43
N VAL A 56 13.16 -21.18 -0.05
CA VAL A 56 13.95 -21.46 1.17
C VAL A 56 13.09 -21.31 2.42
N VAL A 57 12.30 -20.25 2.51
CA VAL A 57 11.35 -20.02 3.62
C VAL A 57 10.39 -21.21 3.74
N LEU A 58 9.78 -21.66 2.64
CA LEU A 58 8.89 -22.84 2.65
C LEU A 58 9.61 -24.06 3.20
N ARG A 59 10.83 -24.31 2.71
CA ARG A 59 11.62 -25.48 3.14
C ARG A 59 11.96 -25.43 4.62
N VAL A 60 12.34 -24.26 5.15
CA VAL A 60 12.62 -24.06 6.59
C VAL A 60 11.33 -24.21 7.42
N ALA A 61 10.19 -23.76 6.89
CA ALA A 61 8.88 -23.95 7.48
C ALA A 61 8.35 -25.41 7.39
N GLY A 62 9.05 -26.31 6.67
CA GLY A 62 8.64 -27.71 6.50
C GLY A 62 7.43 -27.87 5.58
N VAL A 63 7.33 -27.03 4.56
CA VAL A 63 6.26 -27.06 3.54
C VAL A 63 6.84 -27.41 2.18
N GLU A 64 6.21 -28.33 1.48
CA GLU A 64 6.59 -28.75 0.13
C GLU A 64 5.44 -28.50 -0.85
N LEU A 65 5.76 -27.93 -2.00
CA LEU A 65 4.86 -27.76 -3.13
C LEU A 65 5.08 -28.90 -4.12
N ASP A 66 4.12 -29.77 -4.24
CA ASP A 66 4.13 -30.83 -5.28
C ASP A 66 3.77 -30.26 -6.66
N LEU A 67 3.73 -31.12 -7.66
CA LEU A 67 3.44 -30.71 -9.05
C LEU A 67 2.04 -30.06 -9.19
N PHE A 68 1.04 -30.60 -8.47
CA PHE A 68 -0.31 -30.05 -8.50
C PHE A 68 -0.34 -28.62 -7.96
N HIS A 69 0.28 -28.37 -6.79
CA HIS A 69 0.33 -27.03 -6.21
C HIS A 69 1.03 -26.05 -7.15
N ARG A 70 2.16 -26.44 -7.75
CA ARG A 70 2.90 -25.60 -8.71
C ARG A 70 2.08 -25.28 -9.96
N ALA A 71 1.36 -26.27 -10.50
CA ALA A 71 0.49 -26.07 -11.66
C ALA A 71 -0.66 -25.11 -11.34
N VAL A 72 -1.29 -25.23 -10.15
CA VAL A 72 -2.33 -24.28 -9.70
C VAL A 72 -1.76 -22.88 -9.58
N LEU A 73 -0.58 -22.70 -8.96
CA LEU A 73 0.03 -21.38 -8.81
C LEU A 73 0.38 -20.74 -10.15
N ALA A 74 0.93 -21.51 -11.09
CA ALA A 74 1.20 -21.05 -12.45
C ALA A 74 -0.09 -20.63 -13.18
N GLY A 75 -1.16 -21.43 -13.03
CA GLY A 75 -2.49 -21.12 -13.58
C GLY A 75 -3.10 -19.86 -12.98
N VAL A 76 -3.00 -19.68 -11.66
CA VAL A 76 -3.48 -18.46 -10.96
C VAL A 76 -2.68 -17.23 -11.41
N TRP A 77 -1.36 -17.34 -11.51
CA TRP A 77 -0.53 -16.25 -11.99
C TRP A 77 -0.88 -15.86 -13.42
N ALA A 78 -0.99 -16.84 -14.33
CA ALA A 78 -1.39 -16.58 -15.72
C ALA A 78 -2.78 -15.93 -15.79
N ALA A 79 -3.74 -16.41 -15.00
CA ALA A 79 -5.08 -15.83 -14.93
C ALA A 79 -5.06 -14.40 -14.38
N ALA A 80 -4.23 -14.12 -13.38
CA ALA A 80 -4.06 -12.78 -12.83
C ALA A 80 -3.43 -11.81 -13.84
N LEU A 81 -2.44 -12.27 -14.61
CA LEU A 81 -1.83 -11.47 -15.69
C LEU A 81 -2.86 -11.15 -16.80
N LEU A 82 -3.64 -12.15 -17.22
CA LEU A 82 -4.70 -11.95 -18.23
C LEU A 82 -5.77 -10.97 -17.72
N TYR A 83 -6.17 -11.11 -16.45
CA TYR A 83 -7.12 -10.20 -15.82
C TYR A 83 -6.54 -8.79 -15.73
N ALA A 84 -5.30 -8.63 -15.26
CA ALA A 84 -4.64 -7.33 -15.16
C ALA A 84 -4.51 -6.67 -16.53
N PHE A 85 -4.05 -7.41 -17.54
CA PHE A 85 -3.94 -6.92 -18.90
C PHE A 85 -5.30 -6.42 -19.44
N TRP A 86 -6.36 -7.21 -19.25
CA TRP A 86 -7.70 -6.82 -19.68
C TRP A 86 -8.22 -5.60 -18.89
N ALA A 87 -8.16 -5.65 -17.56
CA ALA A 87 -8.76 -4.62 -16.71
C ALA A 87 -8.01 -3.27 -16.82
N LEU A 88 -6.67 -3.30 -16.88
CA LEU A 88 -5.86 -2.10 -17.03
C LEU A 88 -5.99 -1.52 -18.45
N GLY A 89 -5.99 -2.37 -19.48
CA GLY A 89 -6.10 -1.92 -20.88
C GLY A 89 -7.50 -1.45 -21.28
N SER A 90 -8.53 -1.67 -20.45
CA SER A 90 -9.91 -1.25 -20.73
C SER A 90 -10.33 0.03 -20.02
N ARG A 91 -9.47 0.64 -19.23
CA ARG A 91 -9.77 1.84 -18.46
C ARG A 91 -8.96 3.05 -18.92
N THR A 92 -9.44 4.25 -18.56
CA THR A 92 -8.78 5.54 -18.79
C THR A 92 -8.45 6.19 -17.44
N PHE A 93 -7.62 5.52 -16.64
CA PHE A 93 -7.24 6.01 -15.33
C PHE A 93 -6.03 6.94 -15.41
N VAL A 94 -6.11 8.11 -14.76
CA VAL A 94 -4.97 9.00 -14.58
C VAL A 94 -4.45 8.87 -13.16
N TYR A 95 -3.22 8.44 -13.02
CA TYR A 95 -2.58 8.25 -11.71
C TYR A 95 -2.35 9.59 -11.02
N HIS A 96 -2.76 9.67 -9.76
CA HIS A 96 -2.70 10.89 -8.96
C HIS A 96 -2.36 10.55 -7.50
N TRP A 97 -1.95 11.53 -6.70
CA TRP A 97 -1.55 11.38 -5.30
C TRP A 97 -0.57 10.22 -5.08
N ASP A 98 -0.84 9.37 -4.10
CA ASP A 98 -0.02 8.21 -3.79
C ASP A 98 0.18 7.28 -4.99
N TYR A 99 -0.83 7.12 -5.84
CA TYR A 99 -0.76 6.26 -7.02
C TYR A 99 0.27 6.78 -8.04
N ALA A 100 0.35 8.11 -8.21
CA ALA A 100 1.34 8.72 -9.09
C ALA A 100 2.75 8.70 -8.51
N ASN A 101 2.88 8.89 -7.18
CA ASN A 101 4.18 8.95 -6.54
C ASN A 101 5.05 7.74 -6.82
N TYR A 102 4.48 6.54 -6.86
CA TYR A 102 5.26 5.33 -7.10
C TYR A 102 5.78 5.21 -8.53
N ILE A 103 4.99 5.58 -9.54
CA ILE A 103 5.48 5.59 -10.92
C ILE A 103 6.54 6.66 -11.13
N LEU A 104 6.38 7.84 -10.51
CA LEU A 104 7.39 8.89 -10.55
C LEU A 104 8.69 8.45 -9.86
N LYS A 105 8.60 7.68 -8.78
CA LYS A 105 9.76 7.03 -8.13
C LYS A 105 10.43 6.01 -9.05
N GLN A 106 9.65 5.26 -9.84
CA GLN A 106 10.18 4.32 -10.82
C GLN A 106 11.01 5.05 -11.89
N TYR A 107 10.48 6.10 -12.50
CA TYR A 107 11.22 6.91 -13.47
C TYR A 107 12.48 7.54 -12.88
N SER A 108 12.38 8.11 -11.68
CA SER A 108 13.52 8.74 -11.01
C SER A 108 14.62 7.72 -10.69
N THR A 109 14.25 6.50 -10.31
CA THR A 109 15.19 5.42 -10.03
C THR A 109 15.87 4.95 -11.31
N GLU A 110 15.12 4.77 -12.40
CA GLU A 110 15.67 4.44 -13.72
C GLU A 110 16.69 5.50 -14.15
N ALA A 111 16.32 6.80 -14.06
CA ALA A 111 17.20 7.91 -14.42
C ALA A 111 18.49 7.94 -13.58
N ALA A 112 18.42 7.59 -12.29
CA ALA A 112 19.60 7.49 -11.44
C ALA A 112 20.51 6.32 -11.84
N PHE A 113 19.95 5.16 -12.21
CA PHE A 113 20.74 4.02 -12.69
C PHE A 113 21.39 4.26 -14.06
N LEU A 114 20.78 5.05 -14.92
CA LEU A 114 21.39 5.48 -16.20
C LEU A 114 22.63 6.37 -16.01
N GLN A 115 22.73 7.07 -14.86
CA GLN A 115 23.94 7.81 -14.49
C GLN A 115 25.06 6.90 -13.94
N GLY A 116 24.72 5.65 -13.60
CA GLY A 116 25.64 4.63 -13.11
C GLY A 116 25.10 3.86 -11.91
N ALA A 117 25.53 2.61 -11.77
CA ALA A 117 25.06 1.71 -10.70
C ALA A 117 25.23 2.31 -9.29
N GLY A 118 26.38 2.95 -9.02
CA GLY A 118 26.65 3.57 -7.72
C GLY A 118 25.67 4.71 -7.40
N VAL A 119 25.31 5.52 -8.41
CA VAL A 119 24.32 6.60 -8.26
C VAL A 119 22.94 6.00 -8.01
N GLY A 120 22.52 5.00 -8.80
CA GLY A 120 21.23 4.34 -8.66
C GLY A 120 21.04 3.70 -7.29
N PHE A 121 21.98 2.89 -6.82
CA PHE A 121 21.88 2.26 -5.49
C PHE A 121 21.92 3.29 -4.35
N ARG A 122 22.73 4.33 -4.48
CA ARG A 122 22.74 5.42 -3.50
C ARG A 122 21.40 6.15 -3.46
N PHE A 123 20.81 6.45 -4.61
CA PHE A 123 19.50 7.08 -4.72
C PHE A 123 18.39 6.26 -4.03
N VAL A 124 18.42 4.92 -4.21
CA VAL A 124 17.50 4.02 -3.50
C VAL A 124 17.76 4.04 -1.99
N PHE A 125 19.04 3.99 -1.58
CA PHE A 125 19.41 4.01 -0.17
C PHE A 125 19.02 5.33 0.52
N ASP A 126 19.27 6.46 -0.12
CA ASP A 126 18.95 7.77 0.46
C ASP A 126 17.42 7.97 0.64
N SER A 127 16.59 7.29 -0.16
CA SER A 127 15.13 7.35 -0.06
C SER A 127 14.53 6.56 1.11
N ILE A 128 15.28 5.74 1.84
CA ILE A 128 14.73 4.86 2.90
C ILE A 128 14.10 5.62 4.07
N THR A 129 14.40 6.91 4.23
CA THR A 129 13.80 7.80 5.23
C THR A 129 12.64 8.62 4.68
N GLU A 130 12.33 8.53 3.40
CA GLU A 130 11.19 9.19 2.78
C GLU A 130 9.88 8.42 3.02
N ASP A 131 8.73 9.07 2.84
CA ASP A 131 7.42 8.42 2.96
C ASP A 131 7.21 7.35 1.88
N TYR A 132 7.72 7.62 0.67
CA TYR A 132 7.73 6.71 -0.48
C TYR A 132 9.16 6.33 -0.81
N THR A 133 9.52 5.09 -0.50
CA THR A 133 10.87 4.60 -0.76
C THR A 133 11.03 4.13 -2.21
N ASN A 134 12.24 4.30 -2.77
CA ASN A 134 12.58 3.75 -4.08
C ASN A 134 12.92 2.25 -4.04
N PHE A 135 12.82 1.60 -2.87
CA PHE A 135 13.20 0.21 -2.67
C PHE A 135 12.45 -0.74 -3.60
N ILE A 136 11.14 -0.51 -3.79
CA ILE A 136 10.28 -1.37 -4.60
C ILE A 136 10.58 -1.24 -6.09
N SER A 137 11.04 -0.08 -6.55
CA SER A 137 11.46 0.13 -7.95
C SER A 137 12.55 -0.84 -8.40
N LEU A 138 13.35 -1.37 -7.46
CA LEU A 138 14.33 -2.41 -7.75
C LEU A 138 13.72 -3.71 -8.29
N PHE A 139 12.45 -3.98 -8.03
CA PHE A 139 11.76 -5.24 -8.37
C PHE A 139 10.81 -5.13 -9.56
N THR A 140 10.48 -3.92 -10.00
CA THR A 140 9.48 -3.70 -11.06
C THR A 140 10.10 -3.29 -12.39
N GLU A 141 11.38 -3.00 -12.43
CA GLU A 141 12.05 -2.45 -13.61
C GLU A 141 12.13 -3.42 -14.79
N PHE A 142 12.37 -4.72 -14.55
CA PHE A 142 12.56 -5.65 -15.65
C PHE A 142 11.38 -5.70 -16.63
N PRO A 143 10.11 -5.89 -16.18
CA PRO A 143 8.98 -5.79 -17.10
C PRO A 143 8.69 -4.35 -17.53
N PHE A 144 8.96 -3.34 -16.67
CA PHE A 144 8.65 -1.95 -16.94
C PHE A 144 9.47 -1.37 -18.10
N CYS A 145 10.73 -1.72 -18.19
CA CYS A 145 11.59 -1.29 -19.32
C CYS A 145 11.14 -1.84 -20.69
N LEU A 146 10.33 -2.91 -20.70
CA LEU A 146 9.81 -3.55 -21.90
C LEU A 146 8.39 -3.08 -22.26
N SER A 147 7.81 -2.22 -21.44
CA SER A 147 6.44 -1.71 -21.57
C SER A 147 6.39 -0.31 -22.18
N GLY A 148 5.19 0.24 -22.38
CA GLY A 148 4.96 1.63 -22.76
C GLY A 148 5.26 2.64 -21.65
N LYS A 149 5.65 2.17 -20.46
CA LYS A 149 5.99 2.96 -19.27
C LYS A 149 4.85 3.88 -18.79
N THR A 150 3.61 3.51 -19.03
CA THR A 150 2.45 4.19 -18.47
C THR A 150 2.20 3.80 -17.02
N GLY A 151 1.27 4.47 -16.34
CA GLY A 151 0.83 4.07 -15.00
C GLY A 151 0.20 2.68 -14.99
N ASP A 152 -0.57 2.33 -16.00
CA ASP A 152 -1.18 1.00 -16.15
C ASP A 152 -0.13 -0.08 -16.40
N ASP A 153 0.90 0.23 -17.19
CA ASP A 153 2.06 -0.65 -17.36
C ASP A 153 2.78 -0.89 -16.03
N TYR A 154 2.94 0.17 -15.22
CA TYR A 154 3.56 0.03 -13.90
C TYR A 154 2.76 -0.89 -12.97
N ALA A 155 1.43 -0.74 -12.95
CA ALA A 155 0.55 -1.64 -12.20
C ALA A 155 0.64 -3.09 -12.70
N PHE A 156 0.66 -3.29 -14.03
CA PHE A 156 0.85 -4.61 -14.63
C PHE A 156 2.21 -5.23 -14.25
N CYS A 157 3.28 -4.43 -14.28
CA CYS A 157 4.62 -4.88 -13.92
C CYS A 157 4.72 -5.36 -12.48
N GLN A 158 3.99 -4.72 -11.55
CA GLN A 158 3.90 -5.21 -10.18
C GLN A 158 3.26 -6.60 -10.11
N VAL A 159 2.15 -6.84 -10.84
CA VAL A 159 1.52 -8.17 -10.90
C VAL A 159 2.48 -9.20 -11.48
N PHE A 160 3.24 -8.82 -12.49
CA PHE A 160 4.24 -9.71 -13.10
C PHE A 160 5.34 -10.11 -12.12
N SER A 161 5.98 -9.16 -11.45
CA SER A 161 7.17 -9.37 -10.62
C SER A 161 6.85 -9.86 -9.20
N ILE A 162 5.87 -9.26 -8.54
CA ILE A 162 5.59 -9.49 -7.11
C ILE A 162 4.73 -10.74 -6.89
N LEU A 163 3.70 -10.93 -7.73
CA LEU A 163 2.70 -11.96 -7.50
C LEU A 163 3.25 -13.40 -7.46
N PRO A 164 4.21 -13.82 -8.30
CA PRO A 164 4.73 -15.19 -8.23
C PRO A 164 5.30 -15.55 -6.87
N THR A 165 6.09 -14.67 -6.28
CA THR A 165 6.69 -14.87 -4.95
C THR A 165 5.62 -14.85 -3.86
N LEU A 166 4.67 -13.92 -3.93
CA LEU A 166 3.56 -13.84 -2.99
C LEU A 166 2.69 -15.10 -3.03
N LEU A 167 2.36 -15.61 -4.22
CA LEU A 167 1.59 -16.84 -4.40
C LEU A 167 2.27 -18.06 -3.77
N VAL A 168 3.59 -18.20 -3.95
CA VAL A 168 4.36 -19.28 -3.35
C VAL A 168 4.27 -19.24 -1.82
N LEU A 169 4.45 -18.06 -1.21
CA LEU A 169 4.38 -17.90 0.24
C LEU A 169 2.95 -18.07 0.77
N LEU A 170 1.96 -17.54 0.07
CA LEU A 170 0.55 -17.69 0.43
C LEU A 170 0.12 -19.18 0.35
N ALA A 171 0.49 -19.89 -0.72
CA ALA A 171 0.25 -21.32 -0.82
C ALA A 171 0.94 -22.08 0.32
N GLY A 172 2.16 -21.68 0.65
CA GLY A 172 2.89 -22.21 1.80
C GLY A 172 2.13 -22.00 3.11
N LEU A 173 1.59 -20.82 3.32
CA LEU A 173 0.79 -20.49 4.50
C LEU A 173 -0.49 -21.34 4.58
N VAL A 174 -1.20 -21.49 3.46
CA VAL A 174 -2.37 -22.37 3.35
C VAL A 174 -2.01 -23.79 3.74
N LEU A 175 -0.97 -24.36 3.14
CA LEU A 175 -0.53 -25.74 3.40
C LEU A 175 -0.07 -25.92 4.85
N LYS A 176 0.68 -24.95 5.38
CA LYS A 176 1.14 -24.96 6.77
C LYS A 176 -0.01 -24.95 7.77
N ALA A 177 -0.95 -24.05 7.58
CA ALA A 177 -2.16 -23.98 8.41
C ALA A 177 -2.97 -25.28 8.31
N GLY A 178 -3.13 -25.86 7.11
CA GLY A 178 -3.81 -27.14 6.89
C GLY A 178 -3.13 -28.32 7.59
N GLN A 179 -1.78 -28.36 7.58
CA GLN A 179 -1.01 -29.35 8.34
C GLN A 179 -1.25 -29.23 9.85
N MET A 180 -1.18 -28.01 10.38
CA MET A 180 -1.38 -27.74 11.80
C MET A 180 -2.80 -28.03 12.25
N LEU A 181 -3.80 -27.70 11.46
CA LEU A 181 -5.20 -27.99 11.68
C LEU A 181 -5.58 -29.45 11.42
N ARG A 182 -4.64 -30.24 10.88
CA ARG A 182 -4.84 -31.63 10.50
C ARG A 182 -6.09 -31.82 9.63
N VAL A 183 -6.23 -30.96 8.59
CA VAL A 183 -7.35 -31.01 7.67
C VAL A 183 -7.27 -32.30 6.84
N LYS A 184 -8.37 -33.08 6.80
CA LYS A 184 -8.42 -34.35 6.06
C LYS A 184 -8.55 -34.11 4.56
N ASN A 185 -9.45 -33.20 4.18
CA ASN A 185 -9.72 -32.89 2.78
C ASN A 185 -8.79 -31.78 2.26
N ARG A 186 -7.51 -32.13 2.10
CA ARG A 186 -6.44 -31.17 1.76
C ARG A 186 -6.64 -30.51 0.40
N PHE A 187 -7.19 -31.21 -0.58
CA PHE A 187 -7.44 -30.68 -1.92
C PHE A 187 -8.40 -29.50 -1.89
N TRP A 188 -9.61 -29.69 -1.34
CA TRP A 188 -10.60 -28.61 -1.25
C TRP A 188 -10.15 -27.50 -0.32
N TYR A 189 -9.50 -27.85 0.77
CA TYR A 189 -8.93 -26.86 1.68
C TYR A 189 -7.93 -25.94 0.99
N PHE A 190 -7.02 -26.50 0.20
CA PHE A 190 -6.01 -25.73 -0.52
C PHE A 190 -6.67 -24.79 -1.53
N LEU A 191 -7.58 -25.29 -2.37
CA LEU A 191 -8.23 -24.47 -3.39
C LEU A 191 -9.08 -23.36 -2.77
N MET A 192 -9.86 -23.65 -1.73
CA MET A 192 -10.70 -22.67 -1.05
C MET A 192 -9.85 -21.64 -0.30
N GLY A 193 -8.84 -22.07 0.44
CA GLY A 193 -7.98 -21.19 1.20
C GLY A 193 -7.16 -20.26 0.31
N LEU A 194 -6.51 -20.80 -0.72
CA LEU A 194 -5.77 -20.00 -1.68
C LEU A 194 -6.67 -19.06 -2.47
N GLY A 195 -7.75 -19.62 -3.05
CA GLY A 195 -8.68 -18.86 -3.87
C GLY A 195 -9.28 -17.68 -3.10
N TRP A 196 -9.63 -17.90 -1.85
CA TRP A 196 -10.20 -16.86 -1.01
C TRP A 196 -9.24 -15.74 -0.69
N CYS A 197 -8.01 -16.09 -0.27
CA CYS A 197 -7.00 -15.08 0.05
C CYS A 197 -6.61 -14.25 -1.18
N ILE A 198 -6.40 -14.90 -2.34
CA ILE A 198 -5.93 -14.20 -3.54
C ILE A 198 -7.00 -13.32 -4.19
N THR A 199 -8.28 -13.68 -4.05
CA THR A 199 -9.39 -12.91 -4.62
C THR A 199 -9.92 -11.85 -3.68
N TYR A 200 -9.33 -11.71 -2.49
CA TYR A 200 -9.76 -10.70 -1.54
C TYR A 200 -9.56 -9.30 -2.14
N PRO A 201 -10.63 -8.48 -2.19
CA PRO A 201 -10.63 -7.26 -3.00
C PRO A 201 -9.51 -6.27 -2.66
N TRP A 202 -9.18 -6.09 -1.38
CA TRP A 202 -8.16 -5.12 -0.94
C TRP A 202 -6.74 -5.50 -1.37
N LEU A 203 -6.44 -6.78 -1.56
CA LEU A 203 -5.17 -7.21 -2.16
C LEU A 203 -5.15 -6.84 -3.66
N ARG A 204 -6.22 -7.16 -4.37
CA ARG A 204 -6.36 -6.87 -5.80
C ARG A 204 -6.35 -5.38 -6.09
N MET A 205 -7.08 -4.60 -5.28
CA MET A 205 -7.17 -3.16 -5.42
C MET A 205 -5.79 -2.49 -5.39
N SER A 206 -4.97 -2.81 -4.39
CA SER A 206 -3.62 -2.22 -4.30
C SER A 206 -2.79 -2.52 -5.55
N ALA A 207 -2.85 -3.74 -6.08
CA ALA A 207 -2.14 -4.11 -7.31
C ALA A 207 -2.67 -3.34 -8.53
N MET A 208 -4.01 -3.23 -8.67
CA MET A 208 -4.64 -2.58 -9.83
C MET A 208 -4.49 -1.05 -9.82
N LEU A 209 -4.30 -0.44 -8.66
CA LEU A 209 -4.05 1.00 -8.52
C LEU A 209 -2.56 1.36 -8.58
N GLY A 210 -1.68 0.39 -8.82
CA GLY A 210 -0.24 0.65 -8.87
C GLY A 210 0.36 0.97 -7.51
N GLN A 211 -0.32 0.63 -6.41
CA GLN A 211 0.22 0.76 -5.07
C GLN A 211 1.07 -0.47 -4.73
N PRO A 212 2.39 -0.37 -4.67
CA PRO A 212 3.24 -1.53 -4.43
C PRO A 212 3.29 -1.96 -2.96
N ASP A 213 2.46 -1.39 -2.10
CA ASP A 213 2.42 -1.68 -0.66
C ASP A 213 2.20 -3.17 -0.35
N TRP A 214 1.48 -3.89 -1.23
CA TRP A 214 1.28 -5.33 -1.10
C TRP A 214 2.56 -6.17 -1.25
N PHE A 215 3.66 -5.56 -1.72
CA PHE A 215 4.99 -6.17 -1.69
C PHE A 215 5.42 -6.56 -0.27
N GLY A 216 5.06 -5.77 0.73
CA GLY A 216 5.31 -6.06 2.13
C GLY A 216 4.71 -7.38 2.62
N LEU A 217 3.62 -7.86 1.99
CA LEU A 217 3.00 -9.14 2.34
C LEU A 217 3.92 -10.35 2.08
N ILE A 218 4.86 -10.26 1.15
CA ILE A 218 5.90 -11.28 0.94
C ILE A 218 6.65 -11.55 2.25
N PHE A 219 7.05 -10.49 2.91
CA PHE A 219 7.81 -10.57 4.15
C PHE A 219 6.92 -10.92 5.34
N ALA A 220 5.69 -10.39 5.39
CA ALA A 220 4.72 -10.74 6.42
C ALA A 220 4.40 -12.25 6.40
N PHE A 221 4.12 -12.83 5.22
CA PHE A 221 3.87 -14.27 5.10
C PHE A 221 5.12 -15.11 5.37
N SER A 222 6.31 -14.60 5.05
CA SER A 222 7.57 -15.24 5.44
C SER A 222 7.72 -15.32 6.95
N ILE A 223 7.42 -14.22 7.67
CA ILE A 223 7.44 -14.18 9.14
C ILE A 223 6.42 -15.19 9.71
N LEU A 224 5.19 -15.20 9.19
CA LEU A 224 4.17 -16.16 9.62
C LEU A 224 4.63 -17.61 9.42
N LEU A 225 5.11 -17.96 8.23
CA LEU A 225 5.58 -19.31 7.90
C LEU A 225 6.70 -19.79 8.81
N LEU A 226 7.62 -18.89 9.14
CA LEU A 226 8.78 -19.21 9.99
C LEU A 226 8.42 -19.34 11.47
N THR A 227 7.26 -18.81 11.91
CA THR A 227 6.90 -18.74 13.33
C THR A 227 5.71 -19.62 13.73
N LEU A 228 4.76 -19.91 12.82
CA LEU A 228 3.49 -20.57 13.17
C LEU A 228 3.62 -21.84 14.03
N ASP A 229 4.59 -22.71 13.71
CA ASP A 229 4.85 -23.97 14.44
C ASP A 229 6.12 -23.94 15.29
N PHE A 230 6.86 -22.83 15.29
CA PHE A 230 8.10 -22.70 16.03
C PHE A 230 7.84 -22.04 17.38
N ARG A 231 8.49 -22.57 18.44
CA ARG A 231 8.32 -22.05 19.82
C ARG A 231 9.65 -21.77 20.49
N PHE A 232 10.71 -21.55 19.71
CA PHE A 232 12.06 -21.31 20.20
C PHE A 232 12.64 -22.45 21.07
N GLU A 233 12.19 -23.69 20.87
CA GLU A 233 12.72 -24.87 21.58
C GLU A 233 14.20 -25.11 21.33
N LYS A 234 14.71 -24.60 20.23
CA LYS A 234 16.13 -24.71 19.81
C LYS A 234 16.60 -23.42 19.16
N LEU A 235 17.92 -23.20 19.20
CA LEU A 235 18.55 -22.19 18.36
C LEU A 235 18.54 -22.69 16.91
N ASP A 236 18.00 -21.88 16.01
CA ASP A 236 17.96 -22.13 14.57
C ASP A 236 18.50 -20.88 13.84
N PRO A 237 19.82 -20.78 13.63
CA PRO A 237 20.43 -19.58 13.07
C PRO A 237 19.88 -19.22 11.68
N VAL A 238 19.59 -20.22 10.83
CA VAL A 238 19.02 -19.98 9.49
C VAL A 238 17.65 -19.32 9.61
N ARG A 239 16.79 -19.86 10.48
CA ARG A 239 15.47 -19.29 10.74
C ARG A 239 15.57 -17.90 11.32
N PHE A 240 16.53 -17.65 12.22
CA PHE A 240 16.73 -16.32 12.83
C PHE A 240 17.18 -15.28 11.81
N VAL A 241 18.12 -15.63 10.93
CA VAL A 241 18.54 -14.74 9.84
C VAL A 241 17.38 -14.45 8.89
N LEU A 242 16.60 -15.45 8.50
CA LEU A 242 15.42 -15.25 7.62
C LEU A 242 14.36 -14.37 8.28
N LEU A 243 14.07 -14.58 9.58
CA LEU A 243 13.13 -13.74 10.33
C LEU A 243 13.60 -12.29 10.42
N PHE A 244 14.89 -12.10 10.74
CA PHE A 244 15.48 -10.76 10.79
C PHE A 244 15.42 -10.08 9.42
N SER A 245 15.83 -10.78 8.36
CA SER A 245 15.83 -10.23 6.99
C SER A 245 14.42 -9.88 6.51
N ALA A 246 13.42 -10.73 6.79
CA ALA A 246 12.04 -10.45 6.46
C ALA A 246 11.50 -9.25 7.26
N THR A 247 11.89 -9.12 8.55
CA THR A 247 11.50 -7.98 9.39
C THR A 247 12.15 -6.68 8.92
N ALA A 248 13.41 -6.70 8.51
CA ALA A 248 14.07 -5.54 7.94
C ALA A 248 13.44 -5.13 6.59
N ALA A 249 13.22 -6.10 5.71
CA ALA A 249 12.68 -5.86 4.38
C ALA A 249 11.24 -5.35 4.38
N ILE A 250 10.39 -5.80 5.30
CA ILE A 250 9.01 -5.30 5.43
C ILE A 250 8.99 -3.82 5.84
N ILE A 251 9.90 -3.40 6.75
CA ILE A 251 10.01 -2.00 7.18
C ILE A 251 10.57 -1.14 6.03
N LEU A 252 11.54 -1.67 5.25
CA LEU A 252 12.09 -1.01 4.07
C LEU A 252 11.06 -0.86 2.96
N SER A 253 10.13 -1.82 2.83
CA SER A 253 9.07 -1.73 1.83
C SER A 253 8.10 -0.58 2.14
N ARG A 254 7.65 -0.47 3.40
CA ARG A 254 6.81 0.64 3.91
C ARG A 254 6.93 0.74 5.43
N ARG A 255 7.22 1.92 5.93
CA ARG A 255 7.41 2.16 7.37
C ARG A 255 6.20 1.80 8.22
N TRP A 256 4.99 2.01 7.73
CA TRP A 256 3.78 1.71 8.49
C TRP A 256 3.59 0.19 8.76
N TYR A 257 4.29 -0.70 8.05
CA TYR A 257 4.33 -2.12 8.44
C TYR A 257 5.00 -2.36 9.81
N LEU A 258 5.66 -1.36 10.38
CA LEU A 258 6.16 -1.44 11.74
C LEU A 258 5.04 -1.76 12.75
N TYR A 259 3.82 -1.28 12.53
CA TYR A 259 2.67 -1.60 13.37
C TYR A 259 2.33 -3.10 13.33
N PHE A 260 2.37 -3.72 12.16
CA PHE A 260 2.26 -5.18 12.01
C PHE A 260 3.42 -5.89 12.73
N VAL A 261 4.65 -5.47 12.52
CA VAL A 261 5.84 -6.09 13.13
C VAL A 261 5.72 -6.09 14.65
N VAL A 262 5.38 -4.94 15.25
CA VAL A 262 5.22 -4.82 16.70
C VAL A 262 4.02 -5.63 17.19
N GLY A 263 2.85 -5.48 16.56
CA GLY A 263 1.63 -6.19 16.93
C GLY A 263 1.81 -7.71 16.83
N TYR A 264 2.40 -8.18 15.74
CA TYR A 264 2.64 -9.59 15.50
C TYR A 264 3.65 -10.20 16.47
N TYR A 265 4.83 -9.61 16.61
CA TYR A 265 5.86 -10.17 17.50
C TYR A 265 5.47 -10.10 18.96
N PHE A 266 4.74 -9.08 19.40
CA PHE A 266 4.18 -9.04 20.76
C PHE A 266 3.16 -10.17 20.97
N SER A 267 2.22 -10.36 20.06
CA SER A 267 1.23 -11.45 20.11
C SER A 267 1.90 -12.82 20.11
N TYR A 268 2.91 -12.98 19.28
CA TYR A 268 3.67 -14.22 19.16
C TYR A 268 4.51 -14.48 20.43
N ALA A 269 5.18 -13.47 20.97
CA ALA A 269 5.92 -13.60 22.23
C ALA A 269 5.01 -13.99 23.40
N LEU A 270 3.80 -13.44 23.47
CA LEU A 270 2.79 -13.83 24.44
C LEU A 270 2.41 -15.31 24.32
N LEU A 271 2.23 -15.81 23.10
CA LEU A 271 1.94 -17.24 22.86
C LEU A 271 3.12 -18.13 23.27
N VAL A 272 4.35 -17.73 22.99
CA VAL A 272 5.56 -18.46 23.45
C VAL A 272 5.64 -18.47 24.96
N LEU A 273 5.36 -17.33 25.62
CA LEU A 273 5.33 -17.23 27.08
C LEU A 273 4.27 -18.19 27.69
N VAL A 274 3.04 -18.18 27.15
CA VAL A 274 1.98 -19.09 27.61
C VAL A 274 2.38 -20.56 27.39
N SER A 275 3.02 -20.87 26.24
CA SER A 275 3.56 -22.19 25.95
C SER A 275 4.61 -22.61 26.99
N SER A 276 5.54 -21.71 27.30
CA SER A 276 6.64 -21.94 28.26
C SER A 276 6.08 -22.15 29.69
N ILE A 277 5.10 -21.35 30.10
CA ILE A 277 4.44 -21.51 31.41
C ILE A 277 3.76 -22.90 31.49
N ARG A 278 3.04 -23.33 30.44
CA ARG A 278 2.42 -24.65 30.40
C ARG A 278 3.45 -25.77 30.49
N THR A 279 4.55 -25.63 29.73
CA THR A 279 5.67 -26.57 29.75
C THR A 279 6.31 -26.67 31.13
N ALA A 280 6.54 -25.53 31.80
CA ALA A 280 7.08 -25.49 33.16
C ALA A 280 6.12 -26.12 34.18
N ARG A 281 4.81 -25.85 34.07
CA ARG A 281 3.78 -26.47 34.94
C ARG A 281 3.65 -27.97 34.77
N ALA A 282 3.97 -28.49 33.55
CA ALA A 282 4.03 -29.92 33.29
C ALA A 282 5.34 -30.58 33.81
N GLY A 283 6.15 -29.86 34.55
CA GLY A 283 7.40 -30.37 35.15
C GLY A 283 8.66 -30.14 34.28
N HIS A 284 8.52 -29.63 33.07
CA HIS A 284 9.62 -29.42 32.11
C HIS A 284 10.21 -28.01 32.21
N ARG A 285 10.78 -27.63 33.38
CA ARG A 285 11.30 -26.28 33.64
C ARG A 285 12.46 -25.88 32.72
N HIS A 286 13.40 -26.81 32.43
CA HIS A 286 14.54 -26.53 31.56
C HIS A 286 14.12 -26.22 30.09
N PRO A 287 13.28 -27.00 29.42
CA PRO A 287 12.73 -26.66 28.11
C PRO A 287 11.99 -25.31 28.09
N ALA A 288 11.22 -25.00 29.12
CA ALA A 288 10.53 -23.72 29.24
C ALA A 288 11.52 -22.55 29.31
N PHE A 289 12.58 -22.68 30.10
CA PHE A 289 13.65 -21.67 30.18
C PHE A 289 14.36 -21.50 28.82
N VAL A 290 14.66 -22.59 28.12
CA VAL A 290 15.30 -22.55 26.78
C VAL A 290 14.44 -21.78 25.79
N GLN A 291 13.11 -21.99 25.78
CA GLN A 291 12.19 -21.24 24.91
C GLN A 291 12.27 -19.74 25.15
N LEU A 292 12.17 -19.31 26.40
CA LEU A 292 12.22 -17.89 26.77
C LEU A 292 13.59 -17.28 26.49
N ARG A 293 14.67 -17.96 26.85
CA ARG A 293 16.04 -17.52 26.56
C ARG A 293 16.26 -17.28 25.05
N ASN A 294 15.86 -18.26 24.25
CA ASN A 294 16.06 -18.16 22.79
C ASN A 294 15.19 -17.06 22.16
N LEU A 295 13.95 -16.87 22.65
CA LEU A 295 13.10 -15.76 22.24
C LEU A 295 13.74 -14.42 22.58
N MET A 296 14.21 -14.25 23.81
CA MET A 296 14.87 -13.02 24.25
C MET A 296 16.16 -12.76 23.47
N LEU A 297 16.97 -13.81 23.25
CA LEU A 297 18.20 -13.69 22.48
C LEU A 297 17.90 -13.26 21.04
N PHE A 298 16.90 -13.86 20.38
CA PHE A 298 16.46 -13.44 19.06
C PHE A 298 16.01 -11.97 19.06
N GLY A 299 15.15 -11.59 20.01
CA GLY A 299 14.63 -10.22 20.10
C GLY A 299 15.75 -9.19 20.31
N LEU A 300 16.65 -9.41 21.27
CA LEU A 300 17.74 -8.49 21.58
C LEU A 300 18.75 -8.38 20.43
N VAL A 301 19.15 -9.50 19.83
CA VAL A 301 20.10 -9.50 18.70
C VAL A 301 19.47 -8.85 17.48
N SER A 302 18.18 -9.13 17.18
CA SER A 302 17.48 -8.50 16.07
C SER A 302 17.33 -7.00 16.29
N LEU A 303 16.96 -6.56 17.49
CA LEU A 303 16.85 -5.13 17.81
C LEU A 303 18.21 -4.42 17.66
N ALA A 304 19.27 -5.00 18.21
CA ALA A 304 20.61 -4.43 18.10
C ALA A 304 21.07 -4.34 16.63
N ALA A 305 20.83 -5.41 15.85
CA ALA A 305 21.16 -5.42 14.44
C ALA A 305 20.33 -4.39 13.65
N MET A 306 19.02 -4.21 13.96
CA MET A 306 18.18 -3.18 13.36
C MET A 306 18.71 -1.78 13.64
N VAL A 307 19.04 -1.49 14.92
CA VAL A 307 19.60 -0.20 15.31
C VAL A 307 20.90 0.09 14.58
N VAL A 308 21.78 -0.91 14.42
CA VAL A 308 23.07 -0.72 13.74
C VAL A 308 22.93 -0.60 12.22
N LEU A 309 22.15 -1.49 11.60
CA LEU A 309 22.07 -1.57 10.14
C LEU A 309 21.08 -0.59 9.53
N LEU A 310 20.02 -0.24 10.25
CA LEU A 310 18.96 0.65 9.78
C LEU A 310 18.88 1.93 10.62
N TRP A 311 20.02 2.39 11.16
CA TRP A 311 20.10 3.58 11.98
C TRP A 311 19.40 4.82 11.39
N PRO A 312 19.52 5.14 10.10
CA PRO A 312 18.82 6.28 9.51
C PRO A 312 17.30 6.20 9.71
N ILE A 313 16.70 5.02 9.49
CA ILE A 313 15.26 4.78 9.68
C ILE A 313 14.89 4.86 11.16
N VAL A 314 15.67 4.20 12.04
CA VAL A 314 15.43 4.20 13.49
C VAL A 314 15.47 5.64 14.03
N ARG A 315 16.50 6.40 13.64
CA ARG A 315 16.61 7.82 14.00
C ARG A 315 15.42 8.62 13.52
N HIS A 316 15.02 8.45 12.26
CA HIS A 316 13.87 9.16 11.67
C HIS A 316 12.58 8.84 12.45
N ILE A 317 12.29 7.55 12.73
CA ILE A 317 11.10 7.14 13.48
C ILE A 317 11.08 7.72 14.88
N LEU A 318 12.23 7.83 15.55
CA LEU A 318 12.32 8.38 16.91
C LEU A 318 12.24 9.91 16.96
N SER A 319 12.60 10.60 15.87
CA SER A 319 12.64 12.07 15.83
C SER A 319 11.43 12.71 15.14
N PHE A 320 10.61 11.94 14.43
CA PHE A 320 9.49 12.44 13.66
C PHE A 320 8.18 12.27 14.42
N ASP A 321 7.43 13.33 14.62
CA ASP A 321 6.10 13.28 15.23
C ASP A 321 5.04 12.89 14.21
N TYR A 322 4.80 11.59 14.12
CA TYR A 322 3.77 11.04 13.24
C TYR A 322 2.35 11.40 13.67
N ALA A 323 2.12 11.58 14.98
CA ALA A 323 0.78 11.88 15.48
C ALA A 323 0.37 13.30 15.08
N ASP A 324 1.28 14.27 15.18
CA ASP A 324 1.04 15.63 14.71
C ASP A 324 0.85 15.64 13.18
N ARG A 325 1.77 15.04 12.42
CA ARG A 325 1.74 15.02 10.95
C ARG A 325 0.48 14.43 10.35
N TYR A 326 -0.07 13.40 10.97
CA TYR A 326 -1.25 12.67 10.48
C TYR A 326 -2.51 12.89 11.32
N SER A 327 -2.50 13.84 12.25
CA SER A 327 -3.65 14.17 13.12
C SER A 327 -4.93 14.42 12.35
N TYR A 328 -4.80 15.05 11.20
CA TYR A 328 -5.91 15.38 10.30
C TYR A 328 -6.64 14.13 9.77
N TYR A 329 -5.89 13.07 9.47
CA TYR A 329 -6.46 11.80 8.99
C TYR A 329 -7.01 10.93 10.12
N ASN A 330 -7.08 11.44 11.36
CA ASN A 330 -7.58 10.69 12.52
C ASN A 330 -9.08 10.96 12.75
N GLY A 331 -9.93 10.34 11.93
CA GLY A 331 -11.39 10.57 11.89
C GLY A 331 -12.22 9.79 12.90
N GLY A 332 -11.73 9.40 14.09
CA GLY A 332 -12.59 8.78 15.12
C GLY A 332 -12.02 7.60 15.91
N GLY A 333 -10.75 7.31 15.77
CA GLY A 333 -10.05 6.34 16.61
C GLY A 333 -10.50 4.89 16.42
N MET A 334 -10.35 4.08 17.48
CA MET A 334 -10.55 2.62 17.43
C MET A 334 -11.97 2.19 17.06
N VAL A 335 -12.99 2.93 17.46
CA VAL A 335 -14.40 2.57 17.18
C VAL A 335 -14.70 2.71 15.69
N THR A 336 -14.26 3.81 15.09
CA THR A 336 -14.37 4.04 13.65
C THR A 336 -13.62 2.95 12.86
N GLU A 337 -12.43 2.59 13.33
CA GLU A 337 -11.65 1.54 12.68
C GLU A 337 -12.34 0.17 12.71
N ILE A 338 -12.91 -0.25 13.85
CA ILE A 338 -13.67 -1.51 13.96
C ILE A 338 -14.83 -1.51 12.96
N TYR A 339 -15.51 -0.38 12.82
CA TYR A 339 -16.59 -0.25 11.86
C TYR A 339 -16.12 -0.30 10.41
N GLN A 340 -15.02 0.39 10.08
CA GLN A 340 -14.41 0.32 8.76
C GLN A 340 -13.95 -1.11 8.43
N GLN A 341 -13.35 -1.82 9.38
CA GLN A 341 -12.99 -3.21 9.21
C GLN A 341 -14.21 -4.09 8.94
N TYR A 342 -15.33 -3.86 9.65
CA TYR A 342 -16.60 -4.54 9.38
C TYR A 342 -17.07 -4.29 7.93
N ALA A 343 -17.10 -3.04 7.50
CA ALA A 343 -17.51 -2.65 6.15
C ALA A 343 -16.61 -3.27 5.07
N ARG A 344 -15.31 -3.24 5.28
CA ARG A 344 -14.29 -3.77 4.35
C ARG A 344 -14.26 -5.31 4.31
N MET A 345 -14.59 -5.98 5.43
CA MET A 345 -14.69 -7.43 5.47
C MET A 345 -15.95 -7.93 4.78
N GLY A 346 -17.06 -7.24 4.97
CA GLY A 346 -18.38 -7.70 4.55
C GLY A 346 -18.91 -8.89 5.35
N LEU A 347 -20.22 -9.04 5.38
CA LEU A 347 -20.90 -10.02 6.21
C LEU A 347 -20.46 -11.46 5.89
N MET A 348 -20.31 -11.83 4.62
CA MET A 348 -20.02 -13.21 4.23
C MET A 348 -18.65 -13.68 4.69
N ASN A 349 -17.62 -12.80 4.63
CA ASN A 349 -16.30 -13.10 5.17
C ASN A 349 -16.36 -13.27 6.70
N LEU A 350 -17.13 -12.42 7.40
CA LEU A 350 -17.31 -12.54 8.84
C LEU A 350 -18.05 -13.83 9.25
N VAL A 351 -19.07 -14.24 8.50
CA VAL A 351 -19.75 -15.52 8.70
C VAL A 351 -18.76 -16.68 8.59
N LEU A 352 -17.90 -16.65 7.58
CA LEU A 352 -16.90 -17.68 7.39
C LEU A 352 -15.85 -17.70 8.50
N ILE A 353 -15.37 -16.53 8.91
CA ILE A 353 -14.49 -16.41 10.07
C ILE A 353 -15.19 -17.00 11.30
N GLY A 354 -16.46 -16.67 11.54
CA GLY A 354 -17.27 -17.21 12.63
C GLY A 354 -17.37 -18.75 12.58
N MET A 355 -17.60 -19.33 11.39
CA MET A 355 -17.57 -20.78 11.18
C MET A 355 -16.19 -21.38 11.51
N GLY A 356 -15.11 -20.72 11.10
CA GLY A 356 -13.75 -21.14 11.40
C GLY A 356 -13.41 -21.09 12.89
N LEU A 357 -13.82 -20.03 13.58
CA LEU A 357 -13.67 -19.90 15.04
C LEU A 357 -14.45 -20.99 15.76
N TRP A 358 -15.72 -21.20 15.38
CA TRP A 358 -16.54 -22.29 15.91
C TRP A 358 -15.89 -23.66 15.71
N TYR A 359 -15.37 -23.92 14.49
CA TYR A 359 -14.66 -25.17 14.19
C TYR A 359 -13.43 -25.35 15.07
N SER A 360 -12.61 -24.32 15.24
CA SER A 360 -11.41 -24.36 16.10
C SER A 360 -11.78 -24.64 17.56
N LEU A 361 -12.79 -23.96 18.10
CA LEU A 361 -13.27 -24.15 19.47
C LEU A 361 -13.84 -25.55 19.69
N LYS A 362 -14.73 -26.01 18.78
CA LYS A 362 -15.37 -27.32 18.88
C LYS A 362 -14.40 -28.48 18.76
N THR A 363 -13.44 -28.38 17.87
CA THR A 363 -12.45 -29.43 17.64
C THR A 363 -11.23 -29.33 18.54
N ARG A 364 -11.10 -28.23 19.26
CA ARG A 364 -9.90 -27.86 20.05
C ARG A 364 -8.60 -27.94 19.25
N LYS A 365 -8.70 -27.84 17.92
CA LYS A 365 -7.53 -27.83 17.02
C LYS A 365 -6.94 -26.43 16.98
N MET A 366 -5.69 -26.32 17.35
CA MET A 366 -4.88 -25.09 17.25
C MET A 366 -5.56 -23.81 17.80
N PRO A 367 -6.01 -23.78 19.07
CA PRO A 367 -6.63 -22.57 19.64
C PRO A 367 -5.69 -21.38 19.67
N ALA A 368 -4.37 -21.59 19.55
CA ALA A 368 -3.39 -20.54 19.46
C ALA A 368 -3.46 -19.74 18.13
N LEU A 369 -3.94 -20.34 17.05
CA LEU A 369 -3.99 -19.69 15.74
C LEU A 369 -4.98 -18.51 15.69
N PRO A 370 -6.27 -18.69 16.09
CA PRO A 370 -7.19 -17.55 16.17
C PRO A 370 -6.77 -16.52 17.21
N CYS A 371 -6.14 -16.93 18.32
CA CYS A 371 -5.61 -15.97 19.30
C CYS A 371 -4.47 -15.12 18.73
N LEU A 372 -3.54 -15.75 17.99
CA LEU A 372 -2.46 -15.03 17.33
C LEU A 372 -3.00 -14.00 16.31
N ALA A 373 -3.89 -14.46 15.42
CA ALA A 373 -4.48 -13.62 14.40
C ALA A 373 -5.30 -12.46 15.00
N GLY A 374 -6.17 -12.75 15.98
CA GLY A 374 -7.00 -11.75 16.62
C GLY A 374 -6.19 -10.72 17.43
N LEU A 375 -5.14 -11.15 18.14
CA LEU A 375 -4.27 -10.25 18.87
C LEU A 375 -3.42 -9.39 17.93
N GLU A 376 -2.91 -9.96 16.85
CA GLU A 376 -2.17 -9.21 15.82
C GLU A 376 -3.03 -8.10 15.24
N ILE A 377 -4.24 -8.42 14.74
CA ILE A 377 -5.18 -7.45 14.18
C ILE A 377 -5.50 -6.36 15.22
N LEU A 378 -5.86 -6.76 16.46
CA LEU A 378 -6.23 -5.83 17.52
C LEU A 378 -5.09 -4.89 17.90
N LEU A 379 -3.87 -5.41 18.05
CA LEU A 379 -2.71 -4.61 18.45
C LEU A 379 -2.24 -3.70 17.33
N SER A 380 -2.18 -4.19 16.10
CA SER A 380 -1.86 -3.38 14.94
C SER A 380 -2.86 -2.24 14.76
N MET A 381 -4.15 -2.52 14.94
CA MET A 381 -5.24 -1.55 14.90
C MET A 381 -5.11 -0.52 16.03
N LEU A 382 -4.87 -0.97 17.28
CA LEU A 382 -4.71 -0.10 18.44
C LEU A 382 -3.50 0.85 18.28
N LEU A 383 -2.41 0.37 17.71
CA LEU A 383 -1.21 1.18 17.50
C LEU A 383 -1.42 2.18 16.36
N PHE A 384 -2.01 1.74 15.25
CA PHE A 384 -2.19 2.56 14.06
C PHE A 384 -3.20 3.70 14.28
N THR A 385 -4.33 3.40 14.94
CA THR A 385 -5.39 4.40 15.19
C THR A 385 -5.00 5.50 16.19
N ARG A 386 -3.85 5.40 16.83
CA ARG A 386 -3.26 6.50 17.61
C ARG A 386 -2.70 7.61 16.72
N VAL A 387 -2.39 7.29 15.48
CA VAL A 387 -1.77 8.21 14.53
C VAL A 387 -2.81 8.69 13.51
N GLN A 388 -3.53 7.75 12.90
CA GLN A 388 -4.52 8.06 11.86
C GLN A 388 -5.55 6.93 11.73
N THR A 389 -6.67 7.23 11.07
CA THR A 389 -7.62 6.21 10.60
C THR A 389 -7.04 5.49 9.38
N THR A 390 -7.36 4.20 9.21
CA THR A 390 -6.81 3.42 8.08
C THR A 390 -7.43 3.85 6.75
N GLY A 391 -6.58 4.21 5.82
CA GLY A 391 -6.92 4.31 4.39
C GLY A 391 -7.05 2.91 3.74
N SER A 392 -7.40 2.89 2.47
CA SER A 392 -7.60 1.65 1.70
C SER A 392 -6.36 0.76 1.67
N GLN A 393 -5.19 1.32 1.40
CA GLN A 393 -3.91 0.61 1.35
C GLN A 393 -3.48 0.06 2.72
N HIS A 394 -3.89 0.69 3.82
CA HIS A 394 -3.55 0.24 5.17
C HIS A 394 -4.24 -1.06 5.57
N MET A 395 -5.24 -1.53 4.79
CA MET A 395 -5.82 -2.87 4.98
C MET A 395 -4.79 -3.99 4.87
N LEU A 396 -3.72 -3.77 4.10
CA LEU A 396 -2.63 -4.73 3.95
C LEU A 396 -1.91 -5.02 5.28
N LEU A 397 -1.98 -4.10 6.24
CA LEU A 397 -1.44 -4.25 7.59
C LEU A 397 -2.11 -5.41 8.36
N PHE A 398 -3.40 -5.60 8.17
CA PHE A 398 -4.22 -6.56 8.89
C PHE A 398 -4.43 -7.86 8.11
N LEU A 399 -4.13 -7.88 6.79
CA LEU A 399 -4.34 -9.06 5.95
C LEU A 399 -3.65 -10.33 6.45
N PRO A 400 -2.43 -10.28 7.01
CA PRO A 400 -1.81 -11.49 7.55
C PRO A 400 -2.66 -12.18 8.61
N GLY A 401 -3.23 -11.43 9.56
CA GLY A 401 -4.15 -11.93 10.57
C GLY A 401 -5.48 -12.38 9.98
N TRP A 402 -6.10 -11.57 9.11
CA TRP A 402 -7.35 -11.92 8.46
C TRP A 402 -7.23 -13.19 7.62
N PHE A 403 -6.13 -13.38 6.90
CA PHE A 403 -5.92 -14.59 6.12
C PHE A 403 -5.80 -15.84 6.99
N LEU A 404 -5.15 -15.75 8.16
CA LEU A 404 -5.16 -16.86 9.11
C LEU A 404 -6.58 -17.21 9.55
N LEU A 405 -7.45 -16.23 9.78
CA LEU A 405 -8.86 -16.46 10.13
C LEU A 405 -9.65 -17.03 8.94
N PHE A 406 -9.40 -16.58 7.71
CA PHE A 406 -9.99 -17.17 6.51
C PHE A 406 -9.62 -18.65 6.35
N LEU A 407 -8.38 -19.01 6.64
CA LEU A 407 -7.92 -20.40 6.57
C LEU A 407 -8.60 -21.29 7.60
N LEU A 408 -9.00 -20.77 8.77
CA LEU A 408 -9.84 -21.49 9.70
C LEU A 408 -11.24 -21.76 9.12
N GLY A 409 -11.83 -20.76 8.45
CA GLY A 409 -13.11 -20.91 7.76
C GLY A 409 -13.03 -21.91 6.62
N ALA A 410 -11.98 -21.84 5.80
CA ALA A 410 -11.73 -22.82 4.75
C ALA A 410 -11.58 -24.25 5.29
N ALA A 411 -10.94 -24.42 6.46
CA ALA A 411 -10.84 -25.71 7.13
C ALA A 411 -12.21 -26.24 7.60
N ALA A 412 -13.04 -25.36 8.16
CA ALA A 412 -14.41 -25.72 8.57
C ALA A 412 -15.25 -26.20 7.38
N LEU A 413 -15.17 -25.50 6.24
CA LEU A 413 -15.85 -25.89 5.00
C LEU A 413 -15.30 -27.21 4.44
N ALA A 414 -13.99 -27.34 4.30
CA ALA A 414 -13.36 -28.53 3.74
C ALA A 414 -13.66 -29.80 4.57
N GLU A 415 -13.67 -29.71 5.90
CA GLU A 415 -14.04 -30.82 6.77
C GLU A 415 -15.54 -31.16 6.72
N GLY A 416 -16.39 -30.17 6.42
CA GLY A 416 -17.81 -30.37 6.19
C GLY A 416 -18.16 -31.12 4.90
N ILE A 417 -17.23 -31.14 3.92
CA ILE A 417 -17.40 -31.82 2.62
C ILE A 417 -17.14 -33.33 2.76
N THR A 418 -17.96 -34.04 3.53
CA THR A 418 -17.82 -35.49 3.71
C THR A 418 -18.77 -36.32 2.83
N ARG A 419 -19.83 -35.71 2.27
CA ARG A 419 -20.84 -36.36 1.43
C ARG A 419 -21.07 -35.55 0.16
N ARG A 420 -21.53 -36.21 -0.93
CA ARG A 420 -21.85 -35.50 -2.21
C ARG A 420 -22.82 -34.32 -2.05
N ARG A 421 -23.80 -34.43 -1.14
CA ARG A 421 -24.73 -33.34 -0.82
C ARG A 421 -23.98 -32.14 -0.20
N ASN A 422 -23.07 -32.41 0.75
CA ASN A 422 -22.29 -31.38 1.44
C ASN A 422 -21.28 -30.74 0.48
N LEU A 423 -20.75 -31.51 -0.49
CA LEU A 423 -19.89 -30.98 -1.55
C LEU A 423 -20.61 -29.91 -2.36
N LYS A 424 -21.86 -30.16 -2.79
CA LYS A 424 -22.66 -29.17 -3.52
C LYS A 424 -22.91 -27.92 -2.67
N ILE A 425 -23.28 -28.08 -1.40
CA ILE A 425 -23.52 -26.96 -0.47
C ILE A 425 -22.22 -26.18 -0.27
N GLY A 426 -21.10 -26.85 0.00
CA GLY A 426 -19.80 -26.24 0.18
C GLY A 426 -19.33 -25.49 -1.08
N PHE A 427 -19.54 -26.07 -2.26
CA PHE A 427 -19.24 -25.43 -3.53
C PHE A 427 -20.09 -24.17 -3.75
N TRP A 428 -21.40 -24.22 -3.48
CA TRP A 428 -22.26 -23.04 -3.61
C TRP A 428 -21.92 -21.96 -2.60
N LEU A 429 -21.65 -22.31 -1.34
CA LEU A 429 -21.20 -21.36 -0.33
C LEU A 429 -19.87 -20.71 -0.75
N PHE A 430 -18.92 -21.51 -1.24
CA PHE A 430 -17.66 -20.99 -1.76
C PHE A 430 -17.91 -20.07 -2.95
N THR A 431 -18.75 -20.45 -3.91
CA THR A 431 -19.05 -19.63 -5.09
C THR A 431 -19.71 -18.31 -4.70
N ILE A 432 -20.63 -18.32 -3.72
CA ILE A 432 -21.27 -17.10 -3.22
C ILE A 432 -20.23 -16.20 -2.55
N VAL A 433 -19.41 -16.75 -1.65
CA VAL A 433 -18.37 -15.97 -0.98
C VAL A 433 -17.34 -15.47 -1.96
N PHE A 434 -16.93 -16.30 -2.92
CA PHE A 434 -16.01 -15.91 -3.99
C PHE A 434 -16.61 -14.79 -4.84
N ALA A 435 -17.83 -14.94 -5.33
CA ALA A 435 -18.48 -13.94 -6.16
C ALA A 435 -18.69 -12.61 -5.40
N THR A 436 -19.03 -12.68 -4.10
CA THR A 436 -19.20 -11.49 -3.27
C THR A 436 -17.86 -10.85 -2.91
N SER A 437 -16.80 -11.64 -2.72
CA SER A 437 -15.44 -11.13 -2.51
C SER A 437 -14.84 -10.51 -3.76
N VAL A 438 -15.15 -11.06 -4.95
CA VAL A 438 -14.65 -10.49 -6.22
C VAL A 438 -15.35 -9.19 -6.58
N ARG A 439 -16.64 -9.03 -6.26
CA ARG A 439 -17.45 -7.89 -6.72
C ARG A 439 -17.85 -6.90 -5.63
N CYS A 440 -17.48 -7.14 -4.37
CA CYS A 440 -17.97 -6.32 -3.25
C CYS A 440 -19.49 -6.02 -3.35
N SER A 441 -20.27 -7.06 -3.62
CA SER A 441 -21.71 -6.93 -3.81
C SER A 441 -22.36 -6.27 -2.57
N PRO A 442 -23.35 -5.38 -2.74
CA PRO A 442 -24.15 -4.82 -1.65
C PRO A 442 -24.79 -5.88 -0.74
N LEU A 443 -24.93 -7.13 -1.22
CA LEU A 443 -25.36 -8.29 -0.41
C LEU A 443 -24.38 -8.67 0.71
N THR A 444 -23.14 -8.17 0.68
CA THR A 444 -22.15 -8.39 1.75
C THR A 444 -22.24 -7.36 2.87
N LEU A 445 -22.97 -6.26 2.66
CA LEU A 445 -23.11 -5.17 3.60
C LEU A 445 -24.51 -5.19 4.20
N VAL A 446 -24.58 -5.53 5.47
CA VAL A 446 -25.77 -5.29 6.29
C VAL A 446 -25.50 -4.03 7.09
N ALA A 447 -26.31 -3.00 6.90
CA ALA A 447 -26.23 -1.81 7.72
C ALA A 447 -26.44 -2.18 9.19
N LEU A 448 -25.48 -1.84 10.04
CA LEU A 448 -25.68 -1.94 11.48
C LEU A 448 -26.67 -0.86 11.92
N PRO A 449 -27.60 -1.16 12.86
CA PRO A 449 -28.52 -0.18 13.39
C PRO A 449 -27.76 1.04 13.96
N ASP A 450 -28.22 2.22 13.66
CA ASP A 450 -27.60 3.50 14.08
C ASP A 450 -27.36 3.59 15.60
N PHE A 451 -28.21 2.94 16.42
CA PHE A 451 -28.04 2.94 17.87
C PHE A 451 -26.82 2.14 18.35
N LEU A 452 -26.33 1.18 17.55
CA LEU A 452 -25.13 0.38 17.87
C LEU A 452 -23.83 1.12 17.51
N ILE A 453 -23.89 2.07 16.60
CA ILE A 453 -22.73 2.71 16.02
C ILE A 453 -22.57 4.17 16.50
N GLY A 454 -23.67 4.82 16.93
CA GLY A 454 -23.72 6.24 17.26
C GLY A 454 -23.48 7.14 16.04
N ARG A 455 -24.49 7.86 15.57
CA ARG A 455 -24.38 8.74 14.38
C ARG A 455 -23.29 9.79 14.44
N THR A 456 -22.76 10.07 15.63
CA THR A 456 -21.77 11.14 15.88
C THR A 456 -20.32 10.68 15.63
N VAL A 457 -20.07 9.40 15.37
CA VAL A 457 -18.71 8.84 15.36
C VAL A 457 -18.25 8.43 13.94
N LEU A 458 -19.17 8.39 12.96
CA LEU A 458 -18.86 7.85 11.63
C LEU A 458 -19.06 8.91 10.56
N SER A 459 -17.98 9.35 9.96
CA SER A 459 -17.97 10.26 8.82
C SER A 459 -18.40 9.60 7.49
N ALA A 460 -18.35 8.28 7.40
CA ALA A 460 -18.76 7.53 6.21
C ALA A 460 -19.71 6.38 6.58
N SER A 461 -20.82 6.24 5.85
CA SER A 461 -21.71 5.09 5.98
C SER A 461 -21.07 3.83 5.38
N PRO A 462 -21.50 2.60 5.78
CA PRO A 462 -21.05 1.38 5.12
C PRO A 462 -21.32 1.39 3.61
N GLN A 463 -22.37 2.10 3.20
CA GLN A 463 -22.73 2.27 1.79
C GLN A 463 -21.77 3.19 1.05
N GLU A 464 -21.23 4.23 1.69
CA GLU A 464 -20.18 5.09 1.12
C GLU A 464 -18.87 4.35 0.99
N SER A 465 -18.44 3.64 2.04
CA SER A 465 -17.27 2.76 1.96
C SER A 465 -17.44 1.65 0.91
N ALA A 466 -18.66 1.13 0.70
CA ALA A 466 -18.95 0.16 -0.34
C ALA A 466 -18.99 0.79 -1.73
N ARG A 467 -19.43 2.05 -1.85
CA ARG A 467 -19.38 2.81 -3.11
C ARG A 467 -17.94 3.10 -3.51
N ASP A 468 -17.12 3.56 -2.59
CA ASP A 468 -15.69 3.79 -2.84
C ASP A 468 -15.01 2.50 -3.29
N PHE A 469 -15.43 1.38 -2.71
CA PHE A 469 -14.92 0.08 -3.04
C PHE A 469 -15.44 -0.44 -4.39
N ALA A 470 -16.76 -0.33 -4.64
CA ALA A 470 -17.37 -0.65 -5.91
C ALA A 470 -16.88 0.28 -7.02
N ALA A 471 -16.61 1.54 -6.69
CA ALA A 471 -16.04 2.52 -7.61
C ALA A 471 -14.69 2.09 -8.15
N ILE A 472 -13.83 1.53 -7.30
CA ILE A 472 -12.51 1.03 -7.70
C ILE A 472 -12.62 -0.22 -8.58
N ASP A 473 -13.62 -1.05 -8.32
CA ASP A 473 -13.87 -2.29 -9.07
C ASP A 473 -14.66 -2.05 -10.37
N ASP A 474 -15.43 -0.96 -10.41
CA ASP A 474 -16.42 -0.69 -11.47
C ASP A 474 -15.90 0.26 -12.55
N LEU A 475 -14.58 0.43 -12.68
CA LEU A 475 -13.99 1.33 -13.68
C LEU A 475 -14.49 2.80 -13.57
N THR A 476 -15.02 3.22 -12.44
CA THR A 476 -15.46 4.60 -12.23
C THR A 476 -14.31 5.59 -12.20
N TYR A 477 -13.09 5.09 -12.18
CA TYR A 477 -11.91 5.85 -12.56
C TYR A 477 -11.72 5.92 -14.08
N ASP A 478 -12.71 5.47 -14.87
CA ASP A 478 -12.71 5.62 -16.31
C ASP A 478 -13.05 7.07 -16.66
N ARG A 479 -12.03 7.86 -16.93
CA ARG A 479 -12.14 9.30 -17.18
C ARG A 479 -12.66 9.56 -18.58
N LYS A 480 -13.96 9.81 -18.69
CA LYS A 480 -14.59 10.20 -19.96
C LYS A 480 -14.13 11.58 -20.44
N ASP A 481 -13.64 12.41 -19.52
CA ASP A 481 -13.13 13.76 -19.76
C ASP A 481 -11.59 13.79 -19.94
N LEU A 482 -10.94 12.63 -20.09
CA LEU A 482 -9.49 12.55 -20.31
C LEU A 482 -9.01 13.39 -21.49
N PRO A 483 -9.70 13.42 -22.65
CA PRO A 483 -9.29 14.28 -23.77
C PRO A 483 -9.26 15.76 -23.40
N GLN A 484 -10.19 16.22 -22.60
CA GLN A 484 -10.27 17.61 -22.12
C GLN A 484 -9.16 17.93 -21.12
N ILE A 485 -8.90 17.02 -20.18
CA ILE A 485 -7.77 17.14 -19.25
C ILE A 485 -6.45 17.25 -20.02
N GLN A 486 -6.25 16.38 -21.01
CA GLN A 486 -5.07 16.41 -21.88
C GLN A 486 -4.98 17.69 -22.71
N ALA A 487 -6.12 18.22 -23.18
CA ALA A 487 -6.16 19.48 -23.91
C ALA A 487 -5.70 20.66 -23.03
N ILE A 488 -6.18 20.71 -21.78
CA ILE A 488 -5.73 21.73 -20.80
C ILE A 488 -4.23 21.58 -20.51
N ALA A 489 -3.76 20.35 -20.24
CA ALA A 489 -2.36 20.09 -19.98
C ALA A 489 -1.46 20.51 -21.15
N LYS A 490 -1.84 20.19 -22.38
CA LYS A 490 -1.12 20.62 -23.61
C LYS A 490 -1.16 22.13 -23.80
N TRP A 491 -2.28 22.75 -23.46
CA TRP A 491 -2.40 24.21 -23.53
C TRP A 491 -1.39 24.86 -22.56
N ILE A 492 -1.32 24.39 -21.31
CA ILE A 492 -0.34 24.84 -20.31
C ILE A 492 1.08 24.63 -20.82
N ASP A 493 1.38 23.44 -21.34
CA ASP A 493 2.73 23.12 -21.82
C ASP A 493 3.17 24.04 -22.94
N THR A 494 2.25 24.41 -23.84
CA THR A 494 2.51 25.27 -24.99
C THR A 494 2.63 26.74 -24.62
N HIS A 495 1.86 27.24 -23.65
CA HIS A 495 1.75 28.68 -23.35
C HIS A 495 2.63 29.11 -22.17
N CYS A 496 3.04 28.17 -21.30
CA CYS A 496 4.02 28.45 -20.25
C CYS A 496 5.42 28.17 -20.77
N ALA A 497 6.26 29.21 -20.81
CA ALA A 497 7.68 29.05 -21.09
C ALA A 497 8.40 28.34 -19.93
N GLU A 498 9.67 28.00 -20.12
CA GLU A 498 10.50 27.45 -19.05
C GLU A 498 10.63 28.47 -17.91
N GLY A 499 10.31 28.06 -16.69
CA GLY A 499 10.28 28.92 -15.50
C GLY A 499 8.98 29.68 -15.27
N GLU A 500 8.04 29.69 -16.23
CA GLU A 500 6.68 30.21 -16.00
C GLU A 500 5.79 29.13 -15.40
N ILE A 501 4.86 29.52 -14.52
CA ILE A 501 3.91 28.61 -13.88
C ILE A 501 2.47 29.04 -14.13
N SER A 502 1.60 28.05 -14.23
CA SER A 502 0.14 28.18 -14.08
C SER A 502 -0.27 27.75 -12.68
N TYR A 503 -1.32 28.33 -12.13
CA TYR A 503 -1.87 27.95 -10.83
C TYR A 503 -3.29 27.40 -10.97
N MET A 504 -3.52 26.21 -10.45
CA MET A 504 -4.84 25.58 -10.45
C MET A 504 -5.49 25.79 -9.08
N ILE A 505 -6.61 26.53 -9.05
CA ILE A 505 -7.37 26.75 -7.82
C ILE A 505 -8.17 25.49 -7.42
N PRO A 506 -8.92 24.82 -8.33
CA PRO A 506 -9.64 23.60 -7.97
C PRO A 506 -8.69 22.50 -7.50
N HIS A 507 -9.01 21.89 -6.36
CA HIS A 507 -8.28 20.76 -5.81
C HIS A 507 -9.24 19.82 -5.09
N ASN A 508 -9.64 18.72 -5.76
CA ASN A 508 -10.51 17.70 -5.19
C ASN A 508 -10.28 16.34 -5.86
N MET A 509 -11.02 15.31 -5.46
CA MET A 509 -10.86 13.96 -6.02
C MET A 509 -11.19 13.88 -7.51
N LEU A 510 -12.11 14.71 -8.01
CA LEU A 510 -12.49 14.69 -9.44
C LEU A 510 -11.46 15.43 -10.30
N TYR A 511 -10.98 16.59 -9.84
CA TYR A 511 -10.03 17.46 -10.54
C TYR A 511 -8.88 17.85 -9.63
N CYS A 512 -8.04 16.86 -9.32
CA CYS A 512 -6.79 17.09 -8.62
C CYS A 512 -5.72 17.56 -9.64
N PRO A 513 -4.83 18.47 -9.27
CA PRO A 513 -3.75 18.94 -10.15
C PRO A 513 -2.91 17.82 -10.74
N ASP A 514 -2.74 16.73 -10.03
CA ASP A 514 -1.99 15.56 -10.51
C ASP A 514 -2.62 14.89 -11.73
N HIS A 515 -3.95 14.98 -11.91
CA HIS A 515 -4.58 14.52 -13.14
C HIS A 515 -4.04 15.26 -14.36
N PHE A 516 -3.89 16.59 -14.25
CA PHE A 516 -3.36 17.41 -15.34
C PHE A 516 -1.86 17.24 -15.51
N LYS A 517 -1.13 17.04 -14.42
CA LYS A 517 0.33 16.80 -14.46
C LYS A 517 0.70 15.47 -15.08
N ASN A 518 -0.11 14.45 -14.84
CA ASN A 518 0.24 13.06 -15.16
C ASN A 518 -0.50 12.50 -16.39
N CYS A 519 -1.50 13.20 -16.94
CA CYS A 519 -2.30 12.72 -18.08
C CYS A 519 -1.52 12.60 -19.38
N LEU A 520 -0.34 13.21 -19.49
CA LEU A 520 0.54 13.15 -20.65
C LEU A 520 1.76 12.23 -20.44
N LEU A 521 1.88 11.59 -19.26
CA LEU A 521 2.98 10.65 -19.02
C LEU A 521 2.89 9.45 -19.97
N PRO A 522 4.03 8.92 -20.44
CA PRO A 522 5.42 9.34 -20.14
C PRO A 522 5.97 10.50 -20.97
N GLU A 523 5.19 11.05 -21.90
CA GLU A 523 5.70 11.93 -22.95
C GLU A 523 6.09 13.34 -22.47
N THR A 524 5.21 14.00 -21.68
CA THR A 524 5.45 15.39 -21.25
C THR A 524 4.97 15.63 -19.82
N PRO A 525 5.83 15.57 -18.81
CA PRO A 525 5.45 15.97 -17.47
C PRO A 525 5.39 17.50 -17.37
N ILE A 526 4.20 18.06 -17.06
CA ILE A 526 4.03 19.50 -16.81
C ILE A 526 4.20 19.87 -15.31
N ASN A 527 4.87 19.02 -14.54
CA ASN A 527 5.02 19.17 -13.09
C ASN A 527 5.56 20.53 -12.66
N ALA A 528 6.55 21.06 -13.39
CA ALA A 528 7.16 22.34 -13.08
C ALA A 528 6.31 23.55 -13.54
N LYS A 529 5.33 23.32 -14.43
CA LYS A 529 4.51 24.38 -15.02
C LYS A 529 3.13 24.54 -14.35
N LEU A 530 2.73 23.60 -13.47
CA LEU A 530 1.44 23.65 -12.79
C LEU A 530 1.61 23.63 -11.28
N ALA A 531 1.32 24.75 -10.64
CA ALA A 531 1.29 24.91 -9.19
C ALA A 531 -0.16 24.79 -8.66
N PHE A 532 -0.29 24.54 -7.37
CA PHE A 532 -1.56 24.49 -6.66
C PHE A 532 -1.33 24.70 -5.17
N GLY A 533 -2.39 25.09 -4.44
CA GLY A 533 -2.39 25.16 -2.99
C GLY A 533 -2.98 23.90 -2.39
N PHE A 534 -2.41 23.50 -1.26
CA PHE A 534 -2.88 22.38 -0.47
C PHE A 534 -2.75 22.76 1.00
N SER A 535 -3.83 22.65 1.76
CA SER A 535 -3.80 22.88 3.20
C SER A 535 -4.29 21.67 3.94
N VAL A 536 -3.42 21.10 4.77
CA VAL A 536 -3.80 20.13 5.79
C VAL A 536 -3.37 20.68 7.14
N PRO A 537 -4.05 20.36 8.25
CA PRO A 537 -3.59 20.71 9.58
C PRO A 537 -2.14 20.32 9.80
N GLY A 538 -1.32 21.23 10.31
CA GLY A 538 0.11 21.04 10.48
C GLY A 538 0.99 21.33 9.24
N VAL A 539 0.39 21.51 8.06
CA VAL A 539 1.08 21.96 6.83
C VAL A 539 0.28 23.09 6.20
N HIS A 540 0.28 24.24 6.84
CA HIS A 540 -0.37 25.42 6.32
C HIS A 540 0.64 26.20 5.49
N ALA A 541 0.52 26.11 4.17
CA ALA A 541 1.30 26.95 3.26
C ALA A 541 0.37 27.93 2.56
N PHE A 542 0.56 29.23 2.79
CA PHE A 542 -0.11 30.23 1.98
C PHE A 542 0.27 30.03 0.52
N PRO A 543 -0.66 30.10 -0.43
CA PRO A 543 -0.42 29.78 -1.83
C PRO A 543 0.37 30.88 -2.56
N MET A 544 1.59 31.18 -2.12
CA MET A 544 2.42 32.25 -2.71
C MET A 544 2.65 32.07 -4.21
N GLN A 545 2.72 30.84 -4.68
CA GLN A 545 2.86 30.53 -6.12
C GLN A 545 1.69 31.06 -6.96
N PHE A 546 0.55 31.34 -6.35
CA PHE A 546 -0.58 32.01 -7.02
C PHE A 546 -0.20 33.40 -7.53
N PHE A 547 0.62 34.13 -6.77
CA PHE A 547 1.07 35.47 -7.18
C PHE A 547 2.16 35.43 -8.25
N GLU A 548 2.89 34.33 -8.35
CA GLU A 548 3.92 34.12 -9.38
C GLU A 548 3.34 33.56 -10.69
N ALA A 549 2.10 33.06 -10.63
CA ALA A 549 1.48 32.40 -11.77
C ALA A 549 1.12 33.38 -12.88
N LYS A 550 1.55 33.05 -14.10
CA LYS A 550 1.15 33.74 -15.32
C LYS A 550 -0.30 33.44 -15.67
N TYR A 551 -0.71 32.19 -15.47
CA TYR A 551 -2.08 31.75 -15.74
C TYR A 551 -2.70 31.16 -14.47
N VAL A 552 -4.01 31.42 -14.30
CA VAL A 552 -4.80 30.85 -13.22
C VAL A 552 -5.95 30.04 -13.82
N LEU A 553 -6.17 28.83 -13.31
CA LEU A 553 -7.24 27.94 -13.72
C LEU A 553 -8.34 27.94 -12.67
N THR A 554 -9.57 28.15 -13.10
CA THR A 554 -10.79 28.04 -12.29
C THR A 554 -11.74 27.02 -12.91
N ALA A 555 -12.72 26.54 -12.14
CA ALA A 555 -13.76 25.66 -12.64
C ALA A 555 -15.14 26.15 -12.18
N ASP A 556 -16.14 26.04 -13.03
CA ASP A 556 -17.54 26.39 -12.77
C ASP A 556 -18.46 25.26 -13.25
N PRO A 557 -19.35 24.70 -12.39
CA PRO A 557 -19.38 24.93 -10.95
C PRO A 557 -18.08 24.52 -10.27
N PHE A 558 -17.73 25.17 -9.16
CA PHE A 558 -16.53 24.79 -8.42
C PHE A 558 -16.72 23.37 -7.88
N PRO A 559 -15.83 22.42 -8.24
CA PRO A 559 -16.07 21.02 -7.97
C PRO A 559 -15.84 20.73 -6.48
N MET A 560 -16.89 20.30 -5.79
CA MET A 560 -16.86 19.88 -4.39
C MET A 560 -16.79 18.35 -4.34
N ALA A 561 -15.69 17.81 -3.82
CA ALA A 561 -15.52 16.36 -3.73
C ALA A 561 -16.23 15.78 -2.49
N HIS A 562 -16.05 16.43 -1.34
CA HIS A 562 -16.66 16.04 -0.08
C HIS A 562 -17.15 17.28 0.67
N VAL A 563 -18.36 17.22 1.20
CA VAL A 563 -19.02 18.34 1.88
C VAL A 563 -18.27 18.82 3.14
N ASN A 564 -17.36 18.01 3.66
CA ASN A 564 -16.58 18.29 4.87
C ASN A 564 -15.08 18.03 4.67
N ASP A 565 -14.54 18.35 3.50
CA ASP A 565 -13.13 18.16 3.23
C ASP A 565 -12.35 19.47 3.49
N PRO A 566 -11.70 19.63 4.66
CA PRO A 566 -10.91 20.79 4.99
C PRO A 566 -9.74 21.02 4.02
N GLU A 567 -9.30 19.98 3.30
CA GLU A 567 -8.28 20.12 2.25
C GLU A 567 -8.74 21.07 1.15
N ASN A 568 -10.05 21.20 0.94
CA ASN A 568 -10.64 22.09 -0.06
C ASN A 568 -10.99 23.49 0.45
N GLU A 569 -11.01 23.71 1.76
CA GLU A 569 -11.42 25.04 2.31
C GLU A 569 -10.54 26.16 1.78
N MET A 570 -9.21 25.96 1.72
CA MET A 570 -8.30 26.94 1.15
C MET A 570 -8.61 27.20 -0.33
N SER A 571 -8.85 26.15 -1.11
CA SER A 571 -9.16 26.26 -2.55
C SER A 571 -10.47 27.00 -2.78
N HIS A 572 -11.50 26.73 -1.95
CA HIS A 572 -12.78 27.45 -1.98
C HIS A 572 -12.59 28.93 -1.67
N LYS A 573 -11.91 29.22 -0.58
CA LYS A 573 -11.68 30.61 -0.17
C LYS A 573 -10.87 31.37 -1.21
N LEU A 574 -9.81 30.76 -1.74
CA LEU A 574 -9.01 31.35 -2.82
C LEU A 574 -9.87 31.61 -4.06
N ASN A 575 -10.76 30.66 -4.43
CA ASN A 575 -11.66 30.82 -5.56
C ASN A 575 -12.62 32.02 -5.36
N ASP A 576 -13.24 32.14 -4.19
CA ASP A 576 -14.17 33.24 -3.87
C ASP A 576 -13.46 34.58 -3.93
N LEU A 577 -12.29 34.70 -3.32
CA LEU A 577 -11.46 35.89 -3.35
C LEU A 577 -11.03 36.24 -4.78
N PHE A 578 -10.60 35.24 -5.55
CA PHE A 578 -10.23 35.42 -6.95
C PHE A 578 -11.38 35.94 -7.80
N LEU A 579 -12.56 35.30 -7.73
CA LEU A 579 -13.72 35.67 -8.52
C LEU A 579 -14.19 37.11 -8.25
N ALA A 580 -13.99 37.58 -7.01
CA ALA A 580 -14.38 38.94 -6.63
C ALA A 580 -13.51 40.04 -7.27
N VAL A 581 -12.26 39.77 -7.60
CA VAL A 581 -11.28 40.77 -8.10
C VAL A 581 -10.64 40.39 -9.43
N ARG A 582 -11.01 39.26 -10.01
CA ARG A 582 -10.34 38.72 -11.21
C ARG A 582 -10.22 39.71 -12.36
N ASP A 583 -11.30 40.47 -12.65
CA ASP A 583 -11.33 41.41 -13.78
C ASP A 583 -10.40 42.62 -13.61
N GLN A 584 -9.88 42.83 -12.39
CA GLN A 584 -8.90 43.89 -12.11
C GLN A 584 -7.46 43.45 -12.45
N TYR A 585 -7.16 42.16 -12.31
CA TYR A 585 -5.78 41.63 -12.41
C TYR A 585 -5.59 40.61 -13.51
N PHE A 586 -6.68 40.06 -14.06
CA PHE A 586 -6.64 38.97 -15.04
C PHE A 586 -7.60 39.21 -16.19
N LYS A 587 -7.32 38.63 -17.32
CA LYS A 587 -8.23 38.50 -18.47
C LYS A 587 -8.47 37.03 -18.81
N GLN A 588 -9.68 36.69 -19.19
CA GLN A 588 -10.00 35.37 -19.69
C GLN A 588 -9.31 35.14 -21.04
N VAL A 589 -8.65 34.00 -21.21
CA VAL A 589 -7.94 33.64 -22.43
C VAL A 589 -8.46 32.36 -23.10
N GLU A 590 -8.96 31.39 -22.31
CA GLU A 590 -9.44 30.12 -22.86
C GLU A 590 -10.49 29.49 -21.95
N THR A 591 -11.34 28.63 -22.52
CA THR A 591 -12.33 27.82 -21.79
C THR A 591 -12.39 26.39 -22.33
N PHE A 592 -12.60 25.44 -21.42
CA PHE A 592 -12.73 24.02 -21.75
C PHE A 592 -13.98 23.44 -21.09
N ASP A 593 -14.92 22.97 -21.91
CA ASP A 593 -16.06 22.18 -21.43
C ASP A 593 -15.61 20.73 -21.18
N MET A 594 -15.75 20.28 -19.93
CA MET A 594 -15.35 18.93 -19.52
C MET A 594 -16.37 17.84 -19.93
N GLY A 595 -17.51 18.22 -20.50
CA GLY A 595 -18.55 17.28 -20.94
C GLY A 595 -19.40 16.67 -19.82
N ASN A 596 -19.19 17.10 -18.57
CA ASN A 596 -19.92 16.66 -17.37
C ASN A 596 -20.64 17.82 -16.66
N GLY A 597 -20.78 18.95 -17.34
CA GLY A 597 -21.38 20.17 -16.80
C GLY A 597 -20.40 21.09 -16.08
N THR A 598 -19.12 20.73 -16.01
CA THR A 598 -18.06 21.60 -15.48
C THR A 598 -17.32 22.28 -16.62
N THR A 599 -17.04 23.56 -16.50
CA THR A 599 -16.23 24.34 -17.43
C THR A 599 -14.96 24.83 -16.73
N PHE A 600 -13.80 24.53 -17.26
CA PHE A 600 -12.55 25.14 -16.84
C PHE A 600 -12.30 26.42 -17.61
N THR A 601 -11.88 27.46 -16.89
CA THR A 601 -11.51 28.75 -17.49
C THR A 601 -10.07 29.08 -17.12
N ILE A 602 -9.30 29.50 -18.12
CA ILE A 602 -7.92 29.97 -17.95
C ILE A 602 -7.89 31.49 -18.02
N TRP A 603 -7.27 32.06 -17.02
CA TRP A 603 -7.13 33.51 -16.83
C TRP A 603 -5.66 33.88 -16.92
N GLU A 604 -5.29 34.83 -17.77
CA GLU A 604 -3.94 35.35 -17.88
C GLU A 604 -3.79 36.60 -17.00
N ARG A 605 -2.73 36.66 -16.21
CA ARG A 605 -2.40 37.83 -15.41
C ARG A 605 -2.02 39.02 -16.30
N THR A 606 -2.63 40.18 -16.04
CA THR A 606 -2.46 41.38 -16.90
C THR A 606 -1.31 42.26 -16.44
N ALA A 607 -0.88 42.17 -15.18
CA ALA A 607 0.22 42.95 -14.61
C ALA A 607 0.90 42.19 -13.48
N ALA A 608 2.10 42.59 -13.12
CA ALA A 608 2.78 42.04 -11.93
C ALA A 608 1.93 42.26 -10.67
N PRO A 609 1.96 41.31 -9.71
CA PRO A 609 1.23 41.47 -8.46
C PRO A 609 1.68 42.72 -7.70
N THR A 610 0.75 43.32 -7.00
CA THR A 610 0.99 44.49 -6.17
C THR A 610 0.84 44.15 -4.69
N ARG A 611 1.45 44.94 -3.81
CA ARG A 611 1.24 44.80 -2.37
C ARG A 611 -0.25 44.83 -2.01
N ALA A 612 -1.02 45.73 -2.61
CA ALA A 612 -2.47 45.85 -2.36
C ALA A 612 -3.24 44.58 -2.75
N GLU A 613 -2.83 43.88 -3.83
CA GLU A 613 -3.40 42.59 -4.22
C GLU A 613 -3.09 41.52 -3.17
N VAL A 614 -1.83 41.41 -2.74
CA VAL A 614 -1.42 40.42 -1.72
C VAL A 614 -2.13 40.66 -0.40
N ASP A 615 -2.22 41.94 0.07
CA ASP A 615 -2.89 42.31 1.29
C ASP A 615 -4.41 42.02 1.25
N TYR A 616 -5.02 42.14 0.06
CA TYR A 616 -6.44 41.78 -0.14
C TYR A 616 -6.64 40.26 0.14
N TYR A 617 -5.84 39.39 -0.45
CA TYR A 617 -5.97 37.96 -0.23
C TYR A 617 -5.65 37.58 1.21
N LEU A 618 -4.58 38.14 1.81
CA LEU A 618 -4.25 37.91 3.22
C LEU A 618 -5.37 38.31 4.15
N SER A 619 -5.98 39.48 3.92
CA SER A 619 -7.12 39.95 4.73
C SER A 619 -8.33 39.05 4.59
N GLY A 620 -8.58 38.53 3.38
CA GLY A 620 -9.66 37.59 3.12
C GLY A 620 -9.45 36.27 3.88
N PHE A 621 -8.24 35.75 3.88
CA PHE A 621 -7.92 34.55 4.62
C PHE A 621 -7.90 34.73 6.14
N ALA A 622 -7.43 35.88 6.64
CA ALA A 622 -7.37 36.20 8.07
C ALA A 622 -8.76 36.29 8.77
N GLN A 623 -9.83 36.34 8.00
CA GLN A 623 -11.20 36.30 8.55
C GLN A 623 -11.62 34.90 9.05
N GLU A 624 -10.85 33.87 8.79
CA GLU A 624 -11.14 32.48 9.15
C GLU A 624 -10.02 31.92 10.07
N ASP A 625 -10.09 32.29 11.35
CA ASP A 625 -9.04 32.10 12.36
C ASP A 625 -8.49 30.66 12.51
N ALA A 626 -9.29 29.64 12.21
CA ALA A 626 -8.91 28.24 12.46
C ALA A 626 -7.92 27.69 11.44
N LEU A 627 -7.83 28.27 10.24
CA LEU A 627 -7.07 27.72 9.11
C LEU A 627 -5.84 28.54 8.75
N TYR A 628 -5.74 29.80 9.20
CA TYR A 628 -4.76 30.77 8.72
C TYR A 628 -3.99 31.46 9.87
N PRO A 629 -2.97 30.79 10.39
CA PRO A 629 -2.16 31.32 11.49
C PRO A 629 -1.32 32.54 11.05
N GLU A 630 -0.84 33.29 12.04
CA GLU A 630 0.05 34.45 11.89
C GLU A 630 1.27 34.23 10.97
N MET A 631 1.69 32.96 10.80
CA MET A 631 2.78 32.60 9.89
C MET A 631 2.53 32.99 8.42
N PHE A 632 1.26 33.13 7.98
CA PHE A 632 0.97 33.59 6.61
C PHE A 632 1.42 35.01 6.38
N SER A 633 1.23 35.90 7.34
CA SER A 633 1.74 37.27 7.27
C SER A 633 3.26 37.30 7.13
N GLN A 634 3.97 36.43 7.87
CA GLN A 634 5.43 36.37 7.80
C GLN A 634 5.92 35.82 6.45
N VAL A 635 5.28 34.80 5.90
CA VAL A 635 5.62 34.25 4.58
C VAL A 635 5.36 35.28 3.49
N ALA A 636 4.23 35.98 3.56
CA ALA A 636 3.89 37.02 2.59
C ALA A 636 4.82 38.23 2.67
N GLU A 637 5.19 38.72 3.85
CA GLU A 637 6.15 39.81 4.01
C GLU A 637 7.55 39.42 3.50
N ALA A 638 7.98 38.17 3.74
CA ALA A 638 9.24 37.67 3.19
C ALA A 638 9.22 37.64 1.66
N TRP A 639 8.10 37.20 1.07
CA TRP A 639 7.90 37.18 -0.38
C TRP A 639 7.85 38.58 -0.97
N LEU A 640 7.07 39.50 -0.39
CA LEU A 640 6.96 40.90 -0.80
C LEU A 640 8.33 41.58 -0.77
N THR A 641 9.09 41.41 0.31
CA THR A 641 10.44 41.94 0.44
C THR A 641 11.38 41.38 -0.64
N GLY A 642 11.28 40.08 -0.92
CA GLY A 642 12.07 39.42 -1.98
C GLY A 642 11.77 39.93 -3.38
N HIS A 643 10.56 40.48 -3.61
CA HIS A 643 10.11 41.03 -4.89
C HIS A 643 10.13 42.56 -4.94
N GLY A 644 10.61 43.22 -3.88
CA GLY A 644 10.70 44.67 -3.81
C GLY A 644 9.36 45.40 -3.72
N LEU A 645 8.34 44.76 -3.13
CA LEU A 645 6.96 45.26 -2.97
C LEU A 645 6.67 45.77 -1.56
#